data_0ef3edcb8aa460cd4000b693cfbebdf1
#
_entry.id   0ef3edcb8aa460cd4000b693cfbebdf1
#
_cell.length_a   1.000
_cell.length_b   1.000
_cell.length_c   1.000
_cell.angle_alpha   90.00
_cell.angle_beta   90.00
_cell.angle_gamma   90.00
#
_symmetry.space_group_name_H-M   'P 1'
#
loop_
_entity.id
_entity.type
_entity.pdbx_description
1 polymer ?
#
loop_
_entity_poly.entity_id
_entity_poly.type
_entity_poly.pdbx_seq_one_letter_code
_entity_poly.pdbx_strand_id
1 'polypeptide(L)'
;MFRARTALVRAAKTAVVAAGKRTYLTRAQGVAARAMTKRVNHGYRALMPASRSFSAFKTSYEVAVAERAAEGIAPKALDAAGTSEVCELLKNPPVGEEAFLLDMITNRVPPGVDEAAYVKAGFLTGIVKGEIKSPVLDAKRATELLATMQGGYNITTLVDLLDSPEHGESAAAGLKNTLLMFDAFHDVEAKAKAGNKNAKDVMQSWADAEWFLNRNEVAKKITVTVFKVAGETNTDDLSPAPDAWSRPDIPLHALAMLKNSRGGGCPEPDVDGEVGPVKKIQELQAMGHPLAYVGDVVGTGSSRKSATNSILWYFGDDIPHVPNKRGGGVCIGNKIAPIFYNTMEDSGALPLEMPVDMMNTGDVIDIFPYEGVTKKHGTEDVLCKWELKTDVLLDEVRAGGRIPLIIGKGLTNKARASLGLAPSDVFRSPVAVSADVKGYSLAQKMVGRACGLPEGAGVLPGNYCEPAMTTVGSQDTTGPMTRDELKDLACLGFSADLVMQSFCHTAAYPKPVDVQTHHTLPDFIRTRGGISLRPGDGIIHSWLNRMLLPDTVGTGGDSHTRFPIGISFPAGSGLVAFAAATGVMPLDMPESVLVKFTGNMQPGITLRDLVHSIPYHAIQKGLLTVEKKNKKNIFSGRILEIEGLPDLTCEQAFELSDASAERSAAGCTIKLNKEPIEEYLKSNIVLLKWMISEGYGDDRTIARRIAKMEAWLANPQVLSADAGAEYSTVIDINMDDINEPILCAPNDPDDARLLSTVAGQKIDEVFIGSCMTNIGHFRAAGKLLSKYEGQLPTRLWLAPPTRMDEKQLISEGYYSTYGKVGARTEMPGCSLCMGNQARIADKSTAVSTSTRNFPNRLGKGANVFLASAELSAVCAIEGKLPSVKEYLAYADQLQSTAKDTFRYMNFNEMKDYVDAGKDADLGTDFDGIIERESAKLKAQAK
;
A
#
# COMPACT_ATOMS: atom_id res chain seq x y z
N MET A 1 28.34 8.02 21.93
CA MET A 1 27.40 9.16 22.01
C MET A 1 25.99 8.80 21.52
N PHE A 2 25.82 8.03 20.44
CA PHE A 2 24.49 7.64 19.93
C PHE A 2 23.66 6.81 20.92
N ARG A 3 24.24 5.85 21.63
CA ARG A 3 23.51 5.03 22.62
C ARG A 3 23.04 5.83 23.87
N ALA A 4 23.73 6.90 24.24
CA ALA A 4 23.34 7.75 25.37
C ALA A 4 22.18 8.70 25.01
N ARG A 5 22.09 9.17 23.76
CA ARG A 5 20.95 9.99 23.28
C ARG A 5 19.66 9.18 23.18
N THR A 6 19.76 7.94 22.71
CA THR A 6 18.60 7.04 22.63
C THR A 6 18.05 6.68 24.01
N ALA A 7 18.92 6.53 25.01
CA ALA A 7 18.49 6.26 26.40
C ALA A 7 17.83 7.50 27.06
N LEU A 8 18.32 8.72 26.79
CA LEU A 8 17.72 9.95 27.31
C LEU A 8 16.37 10.27 26.65
N VAL A 9 16.23 10.03 25.36
CA VAL A 9 14.95 10.20 24.66
C VAL A 9 13.95 9.13 25.11
N ARG A 10 14.40 7.91 25.44
CA ARG A 10 13.56 6.87 26.06
C ARG A 10 13.13 7.26 27.47
N ALA A 11 14.03 7.77 28.29
CA ALA A 11 13.71 8.20 29.66
C ALA A 11 12.75 9.40 29.69
N ALA A 12 12.92 10.37 28.81
CA ALA A 12 12.02 11.51 28.67
C ALA A 12 10.63 11.10 28.13
N LYS A 13 10.59 10.19 27.12
CA LYS A 13 9.31 9.62 26.65
C LYS A 13 8.61 8.80 27.74
N THR A 14 9.32 8.05 28.55
CA THR A 14 8.73 7.24 29.63
C THR A 14 8.21 8.12 30.77
N ALA A 15 8.90 9.20 31.13
CA ALA A 15 8.46 10.13 32.19
C ALA A 15 7.23 10.98 31.76
N VAL A 16 7.23 11.48 30.52
CA VAL A 16 6.11 12.27 29.97
C VAL A 16 4.89 11.38 29.70
N VAL A 17 5.10 10.15 29.22
CA VAL A 17 4.04 9.18 28.97
C VAL A 17 3.46 8.64 30.28
N ALA A 18 4.26 8.42 31.32
CA ALA A 18 3.74 7.97 32.63
C ALA A 18 2.95 9.06 33.36
N ALA A 19 3.38 10.31 33.32
CA ALA A 19 2.65 11.44 33.92
C ALA A 19 1.45 11.88 33.08
N GLY A 20 1.56 11.88 31.73
CA GLY A 20 0.47 12.20 30.81
C GLY A 20 -0.59 11.09 30.68
N LYS A 21 -0.19 9.81 30.71
CA LYS A 21 -1.16 8.68 30.59
C LYS A 21 -2.15 8.62 31.76
N ARG A 22 -1.73 8.87 33.00
CA ARG A 22 -2.68 8.87 34.11
C ARG A 22 -3.66 10.06 34.13
N THR A 23 -3.29 11.20 33.58
CA THR A 23 -4.16 12.38 33.56
C THR A 23 -4.93 12.53 32.23
N TYR A 24 -4.39 12.06 31.11
CA TYR A 24 -5.02 12.16 29.79
C TYR A 24 -6.00 11.01 29.49
N LEU A 25 -5.69 9.78 29.88
CA LEU A 25 -6.63 8.66 29.68
C LEU A 25 -7.90 8.88 30.51
N THR A 26 -7.79 9.33 31.76
CA THR A 26 -8.98 9.60 32.59
C THR A 26 -9.76 10.85 32.16
N ARG A 27 -9.12 11.85 31.56
CA ARG A 27 -9.79 13.08 31.09
C ARG A 27 -10.28 12.98 29.66
N ALA A 28 -9.53 12.34 28.75
CA ALA A 28 -9.97 12.07 27.38
C ALA A 28 -11.09 11.00 27.34
N GLN A 29 -11.03 10.00 28.20
CA GLN A 29 -12.11 9.04 28.37
C GLN A 29 -13.41 9.71 28.90
N GLY A 30 -13.30 10.65 29.83
CA GLY A 30 -14.44 11.41 30.35
C GLY A 30 -15.02 12.43 29.37
N VAL A 31 -14.20 13.04 28.53
CA VAL A 31 -14.60 14.11 27.58
C VAL A 31 -15.09 13.50 26.25
N ALA A 32 -14.42 12.48 25.73
CA ALA A 32 -14.88 11.78 24.51
C ALA A 32 -16.19 11.01 24.76
N ALA A 33 -16.31 10.32 25.89
CA ALA A 33 -17.55 9.66 26.28
C ALA A 33 -18.70 10.68 26.51
N ARG A 34 -18.43 11.86 27.12
CA ARG A 34 -19.44 12.91 27.29
C ARG A 34 -19.76 13.69 26.00
N ALA A 35 -18.80 13.89 25.10
CA ALA A 35 -19.04 14.55 23.81
C ALA A 35 -19.77 13.62 22.82
N MET A 36 -19.42 12.35 22.74
CA MET A 36 -20.16 11.37 21.92
C MET A 36 -21.56 11.10 22.49
N THR A 37 -21.70 10.93 23.81
CA THR A 37 -23.04 10.77 24.42
C THR A 37 -23.93 12.00 24.22
N LYS A 38 -23.36 13.24 24.26
CA LYS A 38 -24.15 14.45 23.96
C LYS A 38 -24.51 14.59 22.47
N ARG A 39 -23.63 14.25 21.53
CA ARG A 39 -23.95 14.34 20.08
C ARG A 39 -24.91 13.23 19.63
N VAL A 40 -24.73 12.00 20.11
CA VAL A 40 -25.64 10.89 19.84
C VAL A 40 -27.02 11.16 20.47
N ASN A 41 -27.07 11.70 21.70
CA ASN A 41 -28.35 12.03 22.35
C ASN A 41 -29.10 13.23 21.74
N HIS A 42 -28.43 14.17 21.02
CA HIS A 42 -29.15 15.31 20.43
C HIS A 42 -29.66 15.06 19.00
N GLY A 43 -29.00 14.19 18.22
CA GLY A 43 -29.48 13.84 16.88
C GLY A 43 -30.58 12.78 16.86
N TYR A 44 -30.53 11.82 17.80
CA TYR A 44 -31.48 10.72 17.85
C TYR A 44 -32.73 10.99 18.72
N ARG A 45 -32.67 11.89 19.70
CA ARG A 45 -33.85 12.25 20.51
C ARG A 45 -34.95 12.97 19.74
N ALA A 46 -34.66 13.55 18.58
CA ALA A 46 -35.66 14.27 17.77
C ALA A 46 -36.46 13.34 16.81
N LEU A 47 -36.11 12.05 16.70
CA LEU A 47 -36.71 11.12 15.75
C LEU A 47 -37.21 9.79 16.36
N MET A 48 -37.18 9.63 17.70
CA MET A 48 -37.66 8.39 18.32
C MET A 48 -38.83 8.64 19.29
N PRO A 49 -39.98 7.96 19.13
CA PRO A 49 -40.94 7.85 20.20
C PRO A 49 -40.37 7.11 21.40
N ALA A 50 -40.74 7.49 22.60
CA ALA A 50 -40.20 7.07 23.91
C ALA A 50 -40.50 5.61 24.29
N SER A 51 -40.71 4.72 23.36
CA SER A 51 -40.90 3.27 23.58
C SER A 51 -40.29 2.43 22.47
N ARG A 52 -38.92 2.40 22.39
CA ARG A 52 -38.28 1.29 21.68
C ARG A 52 -38.20 0.08 22.59
N SER A 53 -38.90 -0.99 22.20
CA SER A 53 -38.68 -2.30 22.81
C SER A 53 -37.24 -2.74 22.60
N PHE A 54 -36.65 -3.44 23.57
CA PHE A 54 -35.25 -3.93 23.50
C PHE A 54 -34.94 -4.79 22.26
N SER A 55 -35.95 -5.44 21.66
CA SER A 55 -35.82 -6.22 20.42
C SER A 55 -35.60 -5.38 19.14
N ALA A 56 -35.62 -4.05 19.21
CA ALA A 56 -35.47 -3.19 18.02
C ALA A 56 -34.07 -3.37 17.37
N PHE A 57 -33.02 -3.51 18.16
CA PHE A 57 -31.67 -3.77 17.65
C PHE A 57 -31.61 -5.07 16.84
N LYS A 58 -32.08 -6.19 17.43
CA LYS A 58 -32.10 -7.50 16.76
C LYS A 58 -32.89 -7.44 15.46
N THR A 59 -34.09 -6.85 15.49
CA THR A 59 -34.94 -6.71 14.31
C THR A 59 -34.24 -5.90 13.21
N SER A 60 -33.62 -4.75 13.55
CA SER A 60 -32.91 -3.93 12.57
C SER A 60 -31.66 -4.61 12.01
N TYR A 61 -30.91 -5.34 12.86
CA TYR A 61 -29.76 -6.11 12.44
C TYR A 61 -30.16 -7.27 11.52
N GLU A 62 -31.22 -8.04 11.85
CA GLU A 62 -31.73 -9.13 11.02
C GLU A 62 -32.23 -8.64 9.64
N VAL A 63 -32.85 -7.46 9.58
CA VAL A 63 -33.22 -6.82 8.31
C VAL A 63 -31.95 -6.52 7.48
N ALA A 64 -30.94 -5.89 8.08
CA ALA A 64 -29.69 -5.60 7.40
C ALA A 64 -28.95 -6.89 6.95
N VAL A 65 -29.01 -7.96 7.74
CA VAL A 65 -28.49 -9.29 7.36
C VAL A 65 -29.24 -9.82 6.14
N ALA A 66 -30.57 -9.76 6.15
CA ALA A 66 -31.40 -10.25 5.04
C ALA A 66 -31.17 -9.44 3.74
N GLU A 67 -31.04 -8.12 3.84
CA GLU A 67 -30.74 -7.26 2.69
C GLU A 67 -29.38 -7.63 2.07
N ARG A 68 -28.36 -7.81 2.90
CA ARG A 68 -27.04 -8.19 2.40
C ARG A 68 -26.99 -9.64 1.88
N ALA A 69 -27.72 -10.55 2.52
CA ALA A 69 -27.84 -11.93 2.05
C ALA A 69 -28.52 -12.03 0.70
N ALA A 70 -29.48 -11.14 0.39
CA ALA A 70 -30.10 -11.05 -0.94
C ALA A 70 -29.09 -10.65 -2.04
N GLU A 71 -28.02 -9.95 -1.69
CA GLU A 71 -26.92 -9.62 -2.57
C GLU A 71 -25.78 -10.68 -2.53
N GLY A 72 -25.94 -11.77 -1.76
CA GLY A 72 -24.93 -12.82 -1.60
C GLY A 72 -23.72 -12.43 -0.75
N ILE A 73 -23.84 -11.42 0.12
CA ILE A 73 -22.75 -10.89 0.92
C ILE A 73 -23.00 -11.00 2.43
N ALA A 74 -21.92 -11.13 3.21
CA ALA A 74 -21.98 -11.22 4.66
C ALA A 74 -22.46 -9.90 5.30
N PRO A 75 -23.13 -9.95 6.49
CA PRO A 75 -23.50 -8.74 7.23
C PRO A 75 -22.26 -7.93 7.62
N LYS A 76 -22.41 -6.62 7.74
CA LYS A 76 -21.33 -5.74 8.19
C LYS A 76 -20.92 -6.06 9.63
N ALA A 77 -19.65 -5.82 9.96
CA ALA A 77 -19.20 -5.74 11.34
C ALA A 77 -19.94 -4.62 12.08
N LEU A 78 -20.02 -4.74 13.41
CA LEU A 78 -20.61 -3.69 14.25
C LEU A 78 -19.67 -2.48 14.27
N ASP A 79 -20.24 -1.30 14.11
CA ASP A 79 -19.57 -0.04 14.41
C ASP A 79 -19.64 0.30 15.91
N ALA A 80 -19.06 1.43 16.31
CA ALA A 80 -19.07 1.87 17.70
C ALA A 80 -20.49 2.09 18.26
N ALA A 81 -21.44 2.56 17.41
CA ALA A 81 -22.81 2.79 17.84
C ALA A 81 -23.56 1.48 18.07
N GLY A 82 -23.48 0.54 17.12
CA GLY A 82 -24.07 -0.79 17.26
C GLY A 82 -23.45 -1.59 18.43
N THR A 83 -22.13 -1.50 18.60
CA THR A 83 -21.43 -2.11 19.73
C THR A 83 -21.88 -1.51 21.08
N SER A 84 -22.09 -0.20 21.15
CA SER A 84 -22.61 0.46 22.35
C SER A 84 -24.03 0.00 22.68
N GLU A 85 -24.87 -0.17 21.67
CA GLU A 85 -26.26 -0.67 21.86
C GLU A 85 -26.25 -2.13 22.37
N VAL A 86 -25.41 -2.98 21.79
CA VAL A 86 -25.22 -4.37 22.30
C VAL A 86 -24.74 -4.38 23.74
N CYS A 87 -23.76 -3.52 24.11
CA CYS A 87 -23.28 -3.40 25.48
C CYS A 87 -24.37 -2.95 26.46
N GLU A 88 -25.25 -2.01 26.06
CA GLU A 88 -26.38 -1.60 26.90
C GLU A 88 -27.41 -2.72 27.07
N LEU A 89 -27.72 -3.46 25.99
CA LEU A 89 -28.64 -4.60 26.07
C LEU A 89 -28.07 -5.75 26.92
N LEU A 90 -26.76 -5.98 26.92
CA LEU A 90 -26.09 -7.00 27.74
C LEU A 90 -26.17 -6.70 29.24
N LYS A 91 -26.47 -5.48 29.68
CA LYS A 91 -26.73 -5.15 31.09
C LYS A 91 -28.09 -5.73 31.57
N ASN A 92 -29.09 -5.73 30.70
CA ASN A 92 -30.45 -6.26 30.95
C ASN A 92 -30.98 -6.90 29.64
N PRO A 93 -30.48 -8.08 29.24
CA PRO A 93 -30.82 -8.68 27.96
C PRO A 93 -32.31 -9.05 27.90
N PRO A 94 -32.98 -8.77 26.72
CA PRO A 94 -34.33 -9.26 26.48
C PRO A 94 -34.35 -10.79 26.53
N VAL A 95 -35.40 -11.34 27.09
CA VAL A 95 -35.57 -12.78 27.22
C VAL A 95 -35.52 -13.47 25.86
N GLY A 96 -34.60 -14.41 25.69
CA GLY A 96 -34.37 -15.19 24.46
C GLY A 96 -33.44 -14.51 23.45
N GLU A 97 -32.83 -13.38 23.80
CA GLU A 97 -31.82 -12.72 22.97
C GLU A 97 -30.39 -12.83 23.51
N GLU A 98 -30.21 -13.48 24.64
CA GLU A 98 -28.94 -13.60 25.37
C GLU A 98 -27.82 -14.18 24.49
N ALA A 99 -28.10 -15.29 23.80
CA ALA A 99 -27.15 -15.97 22.94
C ALA A 99 -26.76 -15.11 21.72
N PHE A 100 -27.74 -14.42 21.14
CA PHE A 100 -27.54 -13.49 20.03
C PHE A 100 -26.64 -12.32 20.43
N LEU A 101 -26.89 -11.67 21.57
CA LEU A 101 -26.09 -10.55 22.06
C LEU A 101 -24.66 -10.99 22.42
N LEU A 102 -24.48 -12.19 22.96
CA LEU A 102 -23.17 -12.77 23.22
C LEU A 102 -22.40 -13.06 21.93
N ASP A 103 -23.07 -13.54 20.89
CA ASP A 103 -22.45 -13.72 19.57
C ASP A 103 -22.02 -12.36 18.98
N MET A 104 -22.87 -11.34 19.05
CA MET A 104 -22.57 -10.00 18.55
C MET A 104 -21.30 -9.43 19.21
N ILE A 105 -21.22 -9.43 20.55
CA ILE A 105 -20.04 -8.89 21.26
C ILE A 105 -18.78 -9.74 21.05
N THR A 106 -18.95 -11.04 20.82
CA THR A 106 -17.82 -11.98 20.66
C THR A 106 -17.24 -11.93 19.26
N ASN A 107 -18.09 -11.98 18.21
CA ASN A 107 -17.66 -12.30 16.85
C ASN A 107 -17.94 -11.18 15.83
N ARG A 108 -18.70 -10.13 16.18
CA ARG A 108 -19.09 -9.11 15.21
C ARG A 108 -18.45 -7.74 15.43
N VAL A 109 -17.60 -7.60 16.47
CA VAL A 109 -16.84 -6.38 16.78
C VAL A 109 -15.44 -6.49 16.21
N PRO A 110 -14.96 -5.53 15.38
CA PRO A 110 -13.59 -5.49 14.88
C PRO A 110 -12.56 -5.47 16.02
N PRO A 111 -11.37 -6.06 15.84
CA PRO A 111 -10.31 -6.07 16.85
C PRO A 111 -9.45 -4.80 16.86
N GLY A 112 -8.37 -4.82 17.64
CA GLY A 112 -7.30 -3.83 17.66
C GLY A 112 -7.71 -2.50 18.26
N VAL A 113 -7.40 -1.39 17.54
CA VAL A 113 -7.73 -0.01 17.98
C VAL A 113 -8.86 0.60 17.14
N ASP A 114 -9.82 -0.22 16.73
CA ASP A 114 -11.07 0.25 16.15
C ASP A 114 -11.94 0.94 17.20
N GLU A 115 -12.78 1.88 16.77
CA GLU A 115 -13.69 2.62 17.66
C GLU A 115 -14.72 1.67 18.33
N ALA A 116 -15.17 0.63 17.63
CA ALA A 116 -16.02 -0.41 18.20
C ALA A 116 -15.29 -1.26 19.23
N ALA A 117 -14.02 -1.59 18.97
CA ALA A 117 -13.14 -2.27 19.93
C ALA A 117 -12.95 -1.46 21.21
N TYR A 118 -12.84 -0.14 21.11
CA TYR A 118 -12.76 0.74 22.27
C TYR A 118 -13.99 0.62 23.17
N VAL A 119 -15.20 0.62 22.57
CA VAL A 119 -16.47 0.44 23.31
C VAL A 119 -16.53 -0.94 23.98
N LYS A 120 -16.21 -2.01 23.23
CA LYS A 120 -16.16 -3.39 23.74
C LYS A 120 -15.19 -3.50 24.91
N ALA A 121 -13.96 -3.02 24.77
CA ALA A 121 -12.95 -3.07 25.81
C ALA A 121 -13.38 -2.32 27.08
N GLY A 122 -13.95 -1.12 26.94
CA GLY A 122 -14.48 -0.32 28.05
C GLY A 122 -15.59 -1.04 28.83
N PHE A 123 -16.53 -1.64 28.10
CA PHE A 123 -17.64 -2.42 28.70
C PHE A 123 -17.14 -3.65 29.45
N LEU A 124 -16.28 -4.46 28.83
CA LEU A 124 -15.71 -5.68 29.45
C LEU A 124 -14.84 -5.33 30.66
N THR A 125 -14.04 -4.27 30.57
CA THR A 125 -13.24 -3.76 31.68
C THR A 125 -14.11 -3.34 32.85
N GLY A 126 -15.24 -2.66 32.57
CA GLY A 126 -16.20 -2.27 33.60
C GLY A 126 -16.83 -3.49 34.32
N ILE A 127 -17.08 -4.59 33.60
CA ILE A 127 -17.56 -5.83 34.20
C ILE A 127 -16.48 -6.45 35.10
N VAL A 128 -15.26 -6.56 34.63
CA VAL A 128 -14.13 -7.12 35.40
C VAL A 128 -13.86 -6.32 36.68
N LYS A 129 -14.00 -5.00 36.59
CA LYS A 129 -13.84 -4.11 37.79
C LYS A 129 -15.07 -4.10 38.71
N GLY A 130 -16.16 -4.74 38.33
CA GLY A 130 -17.42 -4.73 39.10
C GLY A 130 -18.20 -3.41 39.00
N GLU A 131 -17.82 -2.52 38.11
CA GLU A 131 -18.49 -1.24 37.83
C GLU A 131 -19.75 -1.43 36.97
N ILE A 132 -19.78 -2.49 36.18
CA ILE A 132 -20.89 -2.87 35.28
C ILE A 132 -21.33 -4.29 35.67
N LYS A 133 -22.63 -4.53 35.70
CA LYS A 133 -23.22 -5.85 35.94
C LYS A 133 -23.93 -6.34 34.66
N SER A 134 -23.76 -7.61 34.36
CA SER A 134 -24.48 -8.32 33.31
C SER A 134 -24.92 -9.69 33.82
N PRO A 135 -26.17 -10.12 33.60
CA PRO A 135 -26.61 -11.44 34.03
C PRO A 135 -26.04 -12.58 33.16
N VAL A 136 -25.45 -12.27 32.03
CA VAL A 136 -24.92 -13.22 31.02
C VAL A 136 -23.40 -13.19 30.88
N LEU A 137 -22.73 -12.20 31.50
CA LEU A 137 -21.28 -12.04 31.48
C LEU A 137 -20.77 -11.80 32.89
N ASP A 138 -20.05 -12.76 33.44
CA ASP A 138 -19.25 -12.59 34.66
C ASP A 138 -17.85 -12.02 34.35
N ALA A 139 -17.11 -11.68 35.41
CA ALA A 139 -15.77 -11.11 35.27
C ALA A 139 -14.78 -12.08 34.59
N LYS A 140 -14.91 -13.39 34.82
CA LYS A 140 -14.07 -14.39 34.16
C LYS A 140 -14.32 -14.41 32.66
N ARG A 141 -15.58 -14.48 32.23
CA ARG A 141 -15.95 -14.48 30.81
C ARG A 141 -15.60 -13.16 30.12
N ALA A 142 -15.75 -12.05 30.83
CA ALA A 142 -15.31 -10.74 30.32
C ALA A 142 -13.78 -10.69 30.11
N THR A 143 -12.99 -11.28 31.02
CA THR A 143 -11.52 -11.39 30.84
C THR A 143 -11.17 -12.27 29.64
N GLU A 144 -11.85 -13.40 29.45
CA GLU A 144 -11.66 -14.25 28.27
C GLU A 144 -11.99 -13.51 26.96
N LEU A 145 -13.06 -12.72 26.93
CA LEU A 145 -13.42 -11.92 25.76
C LEU A 145 -12.42 -10.78 25.49
N LEU A 146 -11.86 -10.14 26.54
CA LEU A 146 -10.75 -9.20 26.38
C LEU A 146 -9.54 -9.88 25.73
N ALA A 147 -9.26 -11.13 26.07
CA ALA A 147 -8.16 -11.91 25.50
C ALA A 147 -8.33 -12.18 23.98
N THR A 148 -9.55 -12.15 23.43
CA THR A 148 -9.81 -12.36 21.99
C THR A 148 -9.54 -11.13 21.13
N MET A 149 -9.26 -9.97 21.72
CA MET A 149 -9.19 -8.70 20.99
C MET A 149 -7.86 -8.44 20.27
N GLN A 150 -6.92 -9.38 20.30
CA GLN A 150 -5.64 -9.39 19.57
C GLN A 150 -4.65 -8.27 19.89
N GLY A 151 -4.96 -7.34 20.79
CA GLY A 151 -4.12 -6.20 21.18
C GLY A 151 -4.87 -4.87 21.21
N GLY A 152 -4.17 -3.81 21.56
CA GLY A 152 -4.76 -2.46 21.65
C GLY A 152 -5.44 -2.17 22.98
N TYR A 153 -6.73 -1.86 22.97
CA TYR A 153 -7.46 -1.35 24.15
C TYR A 153 -7.65 -2.37 25.28
N ASN A 154 -7.47 -3.65 25.03
CA ASN A 154 -7.57 -4.72 26.04
C ASN A 154 -6.30 -4.90 26.87
N ILE A 155 -5.13 -4.49 26.36
CA ILE A 155 -3.82 -4.83 26.94
C ILE A 155 -3.66 -4.32 28.36
N THR A 156 -3.94 -3.02 28.59
CA THR A 156 -3.76 -2.43 29.92
C THR A 156 -4.59 -3.16 31.00
N THR A 157 -5.84 -3.50 30.66
CA THR A 157 -6.70 -4.26 31.59
C THR A 157 -6.15 -5.65 31.87
N LEU A 158 -5.71 -6.40 30.85
CA LEU A 158 -5.14 -7.73 31.05
C LEU A 158 -3.84 -7.69 31.85
N VAL A 159 -2.97 -6.69 31.60
CA VAL A 159 -1.73 -6.51 32.40
C VAL A 159 -2.03 -6.16 33.85
N ASP A 160 -3.01 -5.28 34.10
CA ASP A 160 -3.43 -4.93 35.48
C ASP A 160 -3.97 -6.15 36.19
N LEU A 161 -4.74 -7.01 35.51
CA LEU A 161 -5.33 -8.23 36.09
C LEU A 161 -4.32 -9.31 36.47
N LEU A 162 -3.07 -9.25 35.98
CA LEU A 162 -2.02 -10.21 36.43
C LEU A 162 -1.81 -10.22 37.93
N ASP A 163 -2.15 -9.12 38.63
CA ASP A 163 -2.07 -9.00 40.08
C ASP A 163 -3.35 -9.50 40.78
N SER A 164 -4.41 -9.86 40.04
CA SER A 164 -5.66 -10.30 40.60
C SER A 164 -5.58 -11.77 41.04
N PRO A 165 -5.94 -12.09 42.30
CA PRO A 165 -6.03 -13.48 42.76
C PRO A 165 -7.08 -14.32 42.01
N GLU A 166 -8.16 -13.68 41.52
CA GLU A 166 -9.30 -14.36 40.90
C GLU A 166 -9.17 -14.45 39.37
N HIS A 167 -8.58 -13.43 38.72
CA HIS A 167 -8.59 -13.30 37.28
C HIS A 167 -7.18 -13.35 36.66
N GLY A 168 -6.12 -13.40 37.46
CA GLY A 168 -4.74 -13.36 37.02
C GLY A 168 -4.36 -14.48 36.05
N GLU A 169 -4.84 -15.69 36.32
CA GLU A 169 -4.59 -16.86 35.44
C GLU A 169 -5.30 -16.70 34.08
N SER A 170 -6.55 -16.22 34.06
CA SER A 170 -7.28 -15.97 32.81
C SER A 170 -6.64 -14.85 32.02
N ALA A 171 -6.18 -13.78 32.67
CA ALA A 171 -5.47 -12.69 32.02
C ALA A 171 -4.13 -13.15 31.44
N ALA A 172 -3.37 -13.97 32.20
CA ALA A 172 -2.13 -14.56 31.74
C ALA A 172 -2.36 -15.47 30.50
N ALA A 173 -3.39 -16.31 30.51
CA ALA A 173 -3.74 -17.15 29.37
C ALA A 173 -4.03 -16.32 28.10
N GLY A 174 -4.68 -15.16 28.25
CA GLY A 174 -4.91 -14.23 27.16
C GLY A 174 -3.62 -13.60 26.63
N LEU A 175 -2.78 -13.07 27.54
CA LEU A 175 -1.53 -12.40 27.19
C LEU A 175 -0.52 -13.35 26.53
N LYS A 176 -0.49 -14.64 26.88
CA LYS A 176 0.38 -15.65 26.24
C LYS A 176 0.19 -15.72 24.73
N ASN A 177 -1.04 -15.48 24.24
CA ASN A 177 -1.40 -15.52 22.82
C ASN A 177 -1.48 -14.14 22.16
N THR A 178 -1.28 -13.05 22.91
CA THR A 178 -1.33 -11.69 22.39
C THR A 178 0.06 -11.26 21.91
N LEU A 179 0.20 -11.01 20.59
CA LEU A 179 1.48 -10.66 19.98
C LEU A 179 1.74 -9.15 19.97
N LEU A 180 0.69 -8.32 19.85
CA LEU A 180 0.78 -6.87 19.70
C LEU A 180 1.00 -6.17 21.05
N MET A 181 2.03 -6.57 21.76
CA MET A 181 2.36 -6.05 23.10
C MET A 181 3.11 -4.71 23.06
N PHE A 182 3.93 -4.51 22.04
CA PHE A 182 4.77 -3.30 21.88
C PHE A 182 5.41 -2.85 23.21
N ASP A 183 5.15 -1.61 23.65
CA ASP A 183 5.72 -1.06 24.89
C ASP A 183 5.15 -1.74 26.16
N ALA A 184 3.93 -2.31 26.11
CA ALA A 184 3.32 -3.02 27.24
C ALA A 184 4.07 -4.31 27.61
N PHE A 185 4.97 -4.80 26.74
CA PHE A 185 5.93 -5.86 27.10
C PHE A 185 6.70 -5.51 28.38
N HIS A 186 7.15 -4.27 28.51
CA HIS A 186 7.93 -3.82 29.65
C HIS A 186 7.12 -3.75 30.95
N ASP A 187 5.81 -3.56 30.87
CA ASP A 187 4.94 -3.60 32.05
C ASP A 187 4.82 -5.04 32.58
N VAL A 188 4.68 -6.03 31.68
CA VAL A 188 4.69 -7.46 32.07
C VAL A 188 6.06 -7.87 32.63
N GLU A 189 7.15 -7.46 31.96
CA GLU A 189 8.52 -7.69 32.40
C GLU A 189 8.76 -7.14 33.81
N ALA A 190 8.31 -5.91 34.10
CA ALA A 190 8.44 -5.30 35.40
C ALA A 190 7.69 -6.07 36.50
N LYS A 191 6.45 -6.50 36.21
CA LYS A 191 5.67 -7.36 37.13
C LYS A 191 6.35 -8.71 37.36
N ALA A 192 6.90 -9.33 36.32
CA ALA A 192 7.63 -10.61 36.46
C ALA A 192 8.89 -10.43 37.32
N LYS A 193 9.66 -9.36 37.15
CA LYS A 193 10.84 -8.99 37.98
C LYS A 193 10.44 -8.68 39.41
N ALA A 194 9.26 -8.11 39.64
CA ALA A 194 8.69 -7.87 40.98
C ALA A 194 8.17 -9.15 41.66
N GLY A 195 8.22 -10.29 40.98
CA GLY A 195 7.86 -11.58 41.57
C GLY A 195 6.46 -12.09 41.26
N ASN A 196 5.66 -11.36 40.47
CA ASN A 196 4.32 -11.78 40.08
C ASN A 196 4.37 -13.11 39.30
N LYS A 197 3.69 -14.15 39.80
CA LYS A 197 3.69 -15.49 39.21
C LYS A 197 3.12 -15.50 37.81
N ASN A 198 1.95 -14.87 37.60
CA ASN A 198 1.26 -14.87 36.33
C ASN A 198 2.09 -14.15 35.24
N ALA A 199 2.75 -13.04 35.58
CA ALA A 199 3.64 -12.32 34.69
C ALA A 199 4.88 -13.17 34.32
N LYS A 200 5.45 -13.94 35.28
CA LYS A 200 6.54 -14.89 34.99
C LYS A 200 6.09 -15.96 34.02
N ASP A 201 4.90 -16.53 34.23
CA ASP A 201 4.32 -17.54 33.34
C ASP A 201 4.08 -16.99 31.91
N VAL A 202 3.66 -15.73 31.76
CA VAL A 202 3.52 -15.07 30.48
C VAL A 202 4.89 -14.87 29.79
N MET A 203 5.89 -14.35 30.52
CA MET A 203 7.24 -14.17 30.02
C MET A 203 7.88 -15.48 29.56
N GLN A 204 7.71 -16.55 30.33
CA GLN A 204 8.20 -17.88 29.97
C GLN A 204 7.51 -18.41 28.71
N SER A 205 6.18 -18.30 28.63
CA SER A 205 5.40 -18.75 27.49
C SER A 205 5.82 -18.03 26.18
N TRP A 206 6.08 -16.72 26.26
CA TRP A 206 6.61 -15.97 25.12
C TRP A 206 8.03 -16.44 24.75
N ALA A 207 8.90 -16.67 25.76
CA ALA A 207 10.28 -17.16 25.54
C ALA A 207 10.30 -18.55 24.90
N ASP A 208 9.34 -19.40 25.23
CA ASP A 208 9.20 -20.75 24.69
C ASP A 208 8.44 -20.79 23.36
N ALA A 209 8.02 -19.64 22.84
CA ALA A 209 7.25 -19.50 21.60
C ALA A 209 5.94 -20.32 21.58
N GLU A 210 5.26 -20.48 22.73
CA GLU A 210 4.03 -21.28 22.82
C GLU A 210 2.93 -20.76 21.88
N TRP A 211 2.85 -19.44 21.66
CA TRP A 211 1.92 -18.80 20.72
C TRP A 211 2.04 -19.35 19.29
N PHE A 212 3.21 -19.83 18.91
CA PHE A 212 3.53 -20.43 17.62
C PHE A 212 3.44 -21.95 17.64
N LEU A 213 4.07 -22.59 18.65
CA LEU A 213 4.16 -24.05 18.75
C LEU A 213 2.79 -24.71 18.96
N ASN A 214 1.85 -24.02 19.63
CA ASN A 214 0.49 -24.52 19.85
C ASN A 214 -0.40 -24.43 18.60
N ARG A 215 0.06 -23.79 17.52
CA ARG A 215 -0.64 -23.78 16.24
C ARG A 215 -0.25 -25.00 15.41
N ASN A 216 -1.20 -25.49 14.61
CA ASN A 216 -0.95 -26.62 13.73
C ASN A 216 0.11 -26.28 12.68
N GLU A 217 1.00 -27.20 12.42
CA GLU A 217 1.87 -27.14 11.26
C GLU A 217 1.07 -27.20 9.95
N VAL A 218 1.67 -26.70 8.87
CA VAL A 218 1.09 -26.87 7.53
C VAL A 218 0.90 -28.37 7.28
N ALA A 219 -0.26 -28.75 6.78
CA ALA A 219 -0.58 -30.17 6.53
C ALA A 219 0.40 -30.76 5.51
N LYS A 220 0.89 -31.99 5.79
CA LYS A 220 1.78 -32.72 4.88
C LYS A 220 1.11 -33.02 3.52
N LYS A 221 -0.20 -33.09 3.51
CA LYS A 221 -1.04 -33.24 2.33
C LYS A 221 -2.21 -32.27 2.39
N ILE A 222 -2.37 -31.45 1.36
CA ILE A 222 -3.47 -30.50 1.21
C ILE A 222 -4.27 -30.91 -0.01
N THR A 223 -5.54 -31.26 0.18
CA THR A 223 -6.46 -31.61 -0.93
C THR A 223 -7.32 -30.42 -1.25
N VAL A 224 -7.33 -29.99 -2.51
CA VAL A 224 -8.08 -28.81 -2.98
C VAL A 224 -8.78 -29.09 -4.32
N THR A 225 -9.89 -28.37 -4.54
CA THR A 225 -10.54 -28.29 -5.86
C THR A 225 -9.99 -27.09 -6.61
N VAL A 226 -9.60 -27.27 -7.85
CA VAL A 226 -9.01 -26.26 -8.71
C VAL A 226 -10.07 -25.31 -9.27
N PHE A 227 -9.85 -24.00 -9.10
CA PHE A 227 -10.52 -22.96 -9.87
C PHE A 227 -9.45 -22.26 -10.73
N LYS A 228 -9.40 -22.58 -12.03
CA LYS A 228 -8.34 -22.10 -12.92
C LYS A 228 -8.82 -20.94 -13.79
N VAL A 229 -8.02 -19.88 -13.83
CA VAL A 229 -8.16 -18.75 -14.73
C VAL A 229 -6.98 -18.76 -15.70
N ALA A 230 -7.25 -18.99 -16.98
CA ALA A 230 -6.21 -19.08 -18.00
C ALA A 230 -5.57 -17.71 -18.33
N GLY A 231 -4.31 -17.71 -18.72
CA GLY A 231 -3.55 -16.53 -19.09
C GLY A 231 -3.08 -15.71 -17.92
N GLU A 232 -2.83 -14.43 -18.16
CA GLU A 232 -2.40 -13.48 -17.12
C GLU A 232 -3.61 -12.91 -16.39
N THR A 233 -3.63 -13.01 -15.06
CA THR A 233 -4.60 -12.35 -14.21
C THR A 233 -3.93 -11.20 -13.52
N ASN A 234 -4.30 -9.99 -13.87
CA ASN A 234 -3.79 -8.79 -13.22
C ASN A 234 -4.67 -8.33 -12.05
N THR A 235 -4.20 -7.39 -11.27
CA THR A 235 -4.96 -6.88 -10.11
C THR A 235 -6.19 -6.04 -10.49
N ASP A 236 -6.32 -5.58 -11.73
CA ASP A 236 -7.57 -4.97 -12.22
C ASP A 236 -8.65 -6.03 -12.52
N ASP A 237 -8.26 -7.26 -12.86
CA ASP A 237 -9.20 -8.38 -12.98
C ASP A 237 -9.74 -8.82 -11.61
N LEU A 238 -8.87 -8.85 -10.59
CA LEU A 238 -9.20 -9.33 -9.24
C LEU A 238 -9.85 -8.24 -8.37
N SER A 239 -9.58 -6.99 -8.64
CA SER A 239 -10.05 -5.82 -7.89
C SER A 239 -10.17 -4.62 -8.83
N PRO A 240 -11.22 -4.57 -9.67
CA PRO A 240 -11.37 -3.55 -10.71
C PRO A 240 -11.31 -2.12 -10.16
N ALA A 241 -10.65 -1.23 -10.89
CA ALA A 241 -10.52 0.18 -10.50
C ALA A 241 -11.88 0.90 -10.36
N PRO A 242 -12.89 0.67 -11.23
CA PRO A 242 -14.22 1.29 -11.07
C PRO A 242 -14.93 0.90 -9.77
N ASP A 243 -14.54 -0.22 -9.14
CA ASP A 243 -15.12 -0.74 -7.89
C ASP A 243 -14.27 -0.41 -6.67
N ALA A 244 -13.27 0.44 -6.80
CA ALA A 244 -12.36 0.81 -5.70
C ALA A 244 -13.08 1.32 -4.44
N TRP A 245 -14.26 1.92 -4.60
CA TRP A 245 -15.11 2.42 -3.53
C TRP A 245 -15.60 1.33 -2.56
N SER A 246 -15.72 0.09 -3.01
CA SER A 246 -16.19 -1.04 -2.20
C SER A 246 -15.07 -1.79 -1.46
N ARG A 247 -13.79 -1.49 -1.71
CA ARG A 247 -12.63 -2.20 -1.14
C ARG A 247 -12.62 -2.34 0.38
N PRO A 248 -13.06 -1.36 1.18
CA PRO A 248 -13.12 -1.51 2.63
C PRO A 248 -14.15 -2.55 3.09
N ASP A 249 -15.17 -2.84 2.27
CA ASP A 249 -16.16 -3.88 2.52
C ASP A 249 -15.75 -5.14 1.71
N ILE A 250 -14.89 -5.97 2.30
CA ILE A 250 -14.31 -7.14 1.61
C ILE A 250 -15.38 -8.04 0.98
N PRO A 251 -16.47 -8.45 1.67
CA PRO A 251 -17.51 -9.28 1.07
C PRO A 251 -18.17 -8.65 -0.17
N LEU A 252 -18.44 -7.36 -0.11
CA LEU A 252 -19.02 -6.62 -1.24
C LEU A 252 -18.03 -6.48 -2.39
N HIS A 253 -16.78 -6.17 -2.09
CA HIS A 253 -15.75 -5.99 -3.12
C HIS A 253 -15.42 -7.29 -3.84
N ALA A 254 -15.46 -8.42 -3.16
CA ALA A 254 -15.19 -9.74 -3.73
C ALA A 254 -16.16 -10.11 -4.87
N LEU A 255 -17.38 -9.55 -4.89
CA LEU A 255 -18.32 -9.72 -6.02
C LEU A 255 -17.79 -9.12 -7.34
N ALA A 256 -16.86 -8.18 -7.27
CA ALA A 256 -16.27 -7.56 -8.46
C ALA A 256 -15.12 -8.39 -9.07
N MET A 257 -14.67 -9.46 -8.41
CA MET A 257 -13.58 -10.31 -8.88
C MET A 257 -13.96 -10.97 -10.21
N LEU A 258 -13.14 -10.80 -11.24
CA LEU A 258 -13.29 -11.40 -12.57
C LEU A 258 -14.63 -11.07 -13.27
N LYS A 259 -15.32 -9.99 -12.87
CA LYS A 259 -16.61 -9.60 -13.47
C LYS A 259 -16.50 -9.12 -14.92
N ASN A 260 -15.31 -8.73 -15.38
CA ASN A 260 -15.10 -8.31 -16.75
C ASN A 260 -14.82 -9.53 -17.61
N SER A 261 -15.50 -9.61 -18.76
CA SER A 261 -15.26 -10.69 -19.72
C SER A 261 -13.81 -10.72 -20.20
N ARG A 262 -13.23 -11.89 -20.22
CA ARG A 262 -11.85 -12.15 -20.65
C ARG A 262 -11.87 -13.26 -21.71
N GLY A 263 -11.07 -13.10 -22.75
CA GLY A 263 -10.86 -14.16 -23.74
C GLY A 263 -9.98 -15.30 -23.20
N GLY A 264 -9.80 -16.36 -23.98
CA GLY A 264 -8.77 -17.36 -23.73
C GLY A 264 -9.08 -18.43 -22.68
N GLY A 265 -10.34 -18.76 -22.46
CA GLY A 265 -10.74 -19.87 -21.58
C GLY A 265 -10.87 -19.49 -20.10
N CYS A 266 -10.91 -18.22 -19.77
CA CYS A 266 -11.33 -17.77 -18.46
C CYS A 266 -12.80 -18.10 -18.22
N PRO A 267 -13.21 -18.37 -16.97
CA PRO A 267 -14.63 -18.38 -16.63
C PRO A 267 -15.29 -17.06 -17.06
N GLU A 268 -16.40 -17.18 -17.78
CA GLU A 268 -17.17 -15.99 -18.17
C GLU A 268 -17.84 -15.36 -16.94
N PRO A 269 -18.03 -14.04 -16.93
CA PRO A 269 -18.85 -13.38 -15.92
C PRO A 269 -20.24 -13.99 -15.90
N ASP A 270 -20.83 -14.08 -14.70
CA ASP A 270 -22.21 -14.53 -14.57
C ASP A 270 -23.16 -13.56 -15.31
N VAL A 271 -24.22 -14.10 -15.84
CA VAL A 271 -25.30 -13.38 -16.54
C VAL A 271 -26.50 -13.23 -15.61
N ASP A 272 -27.52 -12.50 -16.03
CA ASP A 272 -28.80 -12.33 -15.29
C ASP A 272 -28.66 -11.66 -13.92
N GLY A 273 -27.73 -10.70 -13.80
CA GLY A 273 -27.54 -9.86 -12.61
C GLY A 273 -26.56 -10.43 -11.59
N GLU A 274 -26.03 -11.61 -11.78
CA GLU A 274 -24.90 -12.11 -10.99
C GLU A 274 -23.60 -11.37 -11.35
N VAL A 275 -22.67 -11.31 -10.41
CA VAL A 275 -21.42 -10.56 -10.55
C VAL A 275 -20.22 -11.49 -10.47
N GLY A 276 -19.38 -11.49 -11.51
CA GLY A 276 -18.18 -12.32 -11.60
C GLY A 276 -18.51 -13.82 -11.69
N PRO A 277 -17.53 -14.71 -11.47
CA PRO A 277 -17.70 -16.17 -11.55
C PRO A 277 -18.20 -16.78 -10.22
N VAL A 278 -18.94 -16.03 -9.40
CA VAL A 278 -19.39 -16.43 -8.06
C VAL A 278 -20.17 -17.74 -8.07
N LYS A 279 -21.08 -17.91 -9.02
CA LYS A 279 -21.87 -19.14 -9.18
C LYS A 279 -20.98 -20.38 -9.40
N LYS A 280 -19.98 -20.25 -10.27
CA LYS A 280 -19.03 -21.35 -10.51
C LYS A 280 -18.21 -21.68 -9.29
N ILE A 281 -17.79 -20.67 -8.53
CA ILE A 281 -17.08 -20.83 -7.26
C ILE A 281 -17.98 -21.57 -6.25
N GLN A 282 -19.24 -21.18 -6.10
CA GLN A 282 -20.20 -21.84 -5.21
C GLN A 282 -20.46 -23.31 -5.61
N GLU A 283 -20.57 -23.60 -6.92
CA GLU A 283 -20.68 -24.97 -7.41
C GLU A 283 -19.47 -25.82 -7.02
N LEU A 284 -18.27 -25.27 -7.12
CA LEU A 284 -17.03 -25.98 -6.76
C LEU A 284 -16.91 -26.16 -5.24
N GLN A 285 -17.31 -25.15 -4.45
CA GLN A 285 -17.35 -25.27 -2.99
C GLN A 285 -18.29 -26.39 -2.54
N ALA A 286 -19.40 -26.61 -3.23
CA ALA A 286 -20.32 -27.70 -2.95
C ALA A 286 -19.73 -29.12 -3.19
N MET A 287 -18.56 -29.24 -3.85
CA MET A 287 -17.83 -30.50 -4.00
C MET A 287 -17.19 -30.98 -2.70
N GLY A 288 -17.12 -30.15 -1.66
CA GLY A 288 -16.71 -30.53 -0.30
C GLY A 288 -15.21 -30.46 -0.02
N HIS A 289 -14.39 -29.99 -0.93
CA HIS A 289 -12.97 -29.68 -0.69
C HIS A 289 -12.75 -28.16 -0.71
N PRO A 290 -11.78 -27.62 0.06
CA PRO A 290 -11.33 -26.25 -0.09
C PRO A 290 -10.94 -25.95 -1.54
N LEU A 291 -11.08 -24.70 -1.96
CA LEU A 291 -10.71 -24.30 -3.32
C LEU A 291 -9.26 -23.80 -3.35
N ALA A 292 -8.59 -24.01 -4.50
CA ALA A 292 -7.35 -23.30 -4.84
C ALA A 292 -7.58 -22.38 -6.03
N TYR A 293 -7.12 -21.14 -5.93
CA TYR A 293 -7.03 -20.24 -7.08
C TYR A 293 -5.82 -20.65 -7.92
N VAL A 294 -6.01 -20.91 -9.22
CA VAL A 294 -4.95 -21.38 -10.13
C VAL A 294 -4.89 -20.49 -11.36
N GLY A 295 -3.69 -20.09 -11.80
CA GLY A 295 -3.51 -19.28 -13.00
C GLY A 295 -2.13 -19.42 -13.64
N ASP A 296 -2.00 -19.06 -14.91
CA ASP A 296 -0.70 -19.11 -15.60
C ASP A 296 0.23 -18.00 -15.05
N VAL A 297 -0.24 -16.76 -15.02
CA VAL A 297 0.46 -15.62 -14.36
C VAL A 297 -0.54 -14.89 -13.49
N VAL A 298 -0.26 -14.76 -12.19
CA VAL A 298 -1.22 -14.25 -11.21
C VAL A 298 -0.72 -12.97 -10.56
N GLY A 299 -1.60 -11.95 -10.47
CA GLY A 299 -1.44 -10.79 -9.62
C GLY A 299 -0.53 -9.69 -10.17
N THR A 300 -0.32 -9.61 -11.48
CA THR A 300 0.46 -8.52 -12.10
C THR A 300 -0.23 -7.16 -11.93
N GLY A 301 0.52 -6.09 -12.09
CA GLY A 301 0.02 -4.72 -12.04
C GLY A 301 0.17 -4.06 -10.67
N SER A 302 -0.93 -3.59 -10.07
CA SER A 302 -0.90 -2.76 -8.86
C SER A 302 -0.73 -3.56 -7.56
N SER A 303 -0.15 -2.93 -6.53
CA SER A 303 0.00 -3.49 -5.17
C SER A 303 -1.31 -3.47 -4.37
N ARG A 304 -2.36 -4.11 -4.86
CA ARG A 304 -3.70 -4.07 -4.24
C ARG A 304 -3.93 -5.21 -3.27
N LYS A 305 -3.89 -4.95 -1.97
CA LYS A 305 -4.37 -5.90 -0.93
C LYS A 305 -5.82 -6.36 -1.22
N SER A 306 -6.66 -5.48 -1.78
CA SER A 306 -8.04 -5.84 -2.15
C SER A 306 -8.13 -6.97 -3.18
N ALA A 307 -7.15 -7.13 -4.07
CA ALA A 307 -7.09 -8.26 -4.99
C ALA A 307 -6.86 -9.59 -4.23
N THR A 308 -5.96 -9.57 -3.25
CA THR A 308 -5.75 -10.70 -2.34
C THR A 308 -7.01 -10.97 -1.52
N ASN A 309 -7.61 -9.95 -0.91
CA ASN A 309 -8.83 -10.09 -0.11
C ASN A 309 -9.99 -10.67 -0.94
N SER A 310 -10.11 -10.30 -2.22
CA SER A 310 -11.13 -10.87 -3.11
C SER A 310 -10.93 -12.37 -3.34
N ILE A 311 -9.69 -12.83 -3.56
CA ILE A 311 -9.40 -14.26 -3.64
C ILE A 311 -9.68 -14.93 -2.29
N LEU A 312 -9.11 -14.41 -1.20
CA LEU A 312 -9.24 -15.06 0.11
C LEU A 312 -10.68 -15.08 0.64
N TRP A 313 -11.54 -14.18 0.17
CA TRP A 313 -12.96 -14.23 0.52
C TRP A 313 -13.62 -15.54 0.08
N TYR A 314 -13.21 -16.11 -1.04
CA TYR A 314 -13.74 -17.38 -1.56
C TYR A 314 -12.86 -18.59 -1.28
N PHE A 315 -11.56 -18.39 -1.10
CA PHE A 315 -10.55 -19.46 -1.06
C PHE A 315 -9.85 -19.58 0.30
N GLY A 316 -10.05 -18.63 1.21
CA GLY A 316 -9.47 -18.61 2.54
C GLY A 316 -10.46 -18.98 3.64
N ASP A 317 -9.97 -19.01 4.87
CA ASP A 317 -10.70 -19.36 6.09
C ASP A 317 -11.03 -18.13 6.94
N ASP A 318 -12.11 -18.18 7.68
CA ASP A 318 -12.49 -17.13 8.63
C ASP A 318 -11.45 -17.01 9.75
N ILE A 319 -11.04 -15.78 10.07
CA ILE A 319 -10.14 -15.49 11.17
C ILE A 319 -10.98 -15.39 12.46
N PRO A 320 -10.71 -16.21 13.50
CA PRO A 320 -11.49 -16.19 14.73
C PRO A 320 -11.59 -14.77 15.34
N HIS A 321 -12.79 -14.34 15.67
CA HIS A 321 -13.11 -13.04 16.28
C HIS A 321 -12.78 -11.81 15.38
N VAL A 322 -12.50 -12.00 14.10
CA VAL A 322 -12.26 -10.93 13.13
C VAL A 322 -13.35 -10.98 12.07
N PRO A 323 -14.38 -10.14 12.16
CA PRO A 323 -15.48 -10.17 11.20
C PRO A 323 -15.05 -9.73 9.80
N ASN A 324 -15.58 -10.39 8.77
CA ASN A 324 -15.48 -10.02 7.36
C ASN A 324 -14.05 -9.96 6.79
N LYS A 325 -13.11 -10.65 7.40
CA LYS A 325 -11.74 -10.82 6.91
C LYS A 325 -11.36 -12.30 6.96
N ARG A 326 -10.72 -12.77 5.90
CA ARG A 326 -10.26 -14.16 5.77
C ARG A 326 -8.77 -14.22 5.54
N GLY A 327 -8.16 -15.29 5.99
CA GLY A 327 -6.74 -15.58 5.80
C GLY A 327 -6.55 -17.03 5.34
N GLY A 328 -5.32 -17.47 5.19
CA GLY A 328 -5.04 -18.82 4.71
C GLY A 328 -5.36 -19.02 3.23
N GLY A 329 -5.74 -20.27 2.88
CA GLY A 329 -6.07 -20.63 1.49
C GLY A 329 -4.84 -20.89 0.61
N VAL A 330 -5.07 -21.38 -0.61
CA VAL A 330 -4.02 -21.79 -1.56
C VAL A 330 -4.16 -20.98 -2.86
N CYS A 331 -3.06 -20.38 -3.30
CA CYS A 331 -2.96 -19.69 -4.59
C CYS A 331 -1.81 -20.30 -5.38
N ILE A 332 -2.10 -20.83 -6.57
CA ILE A 332 -1.13 -21.50 -7.44
C ILE A 332 -0.95 -20.70 -8.73
N GLY A 333 0.28 -20.44 -9.10
CA GLY A 333 0.62 -19.82 -10.39
C GLY A 333 1.79 -20.52 -11.05
N ASN A 334 1.81 -20.58 -12.39
CA ASN A 334 3.08 -20.88 -13.04
C ASN A 334 4.08 -19.78 -12.72
N LYS A 335 3.57 -18.51 -12.62
CA LYS A 335 4.25 -17.37 -11.99
C LYS A 335 3.27 -16.55 -11.16
N ILE A 336 3.72 -16.04 -10.03
CA ILE A 336 2.98 -15.09 -9.21
C ILE A 336 3.79 -13.81 -9.11
N ALA A 337 3.14 -12.67 -9.42
CA ALA A 337 3.83 -11.38 -9.34
C ALA A 337 4.33 -11.10 -7.91
N PRO A 338 5.56 -10.62 -7.73
CA PRO A 338 6.22 -10.57 -6.42
C PRO A 338 5.42 -9.82 -5.35
N ILE A 339 4.89 -8.65 -5.68
CA ILE A 339 4.08 -7.86 -4.72
C ILE A 339 2.81 -8.62 -4.32
N PHE A 340 2.20 -9.34 -5.27
CA PHE A 340 1.01 -10.13 -4.99
C PHE A 340 1.35 -11.37 -4.16
N TYR A 341 2.47 -12.04 -4.46
CA TYR A 341 3.02 -13.15 -3.68
C TYR A 341 3.21 -12.74 -2.21
N ASN A 342 3.92 -11.64 -1.98
CA ASN A 342 4.16 -11.10 -0.65
C ASN A 342 2.85 -10.73 0.08
N THR A 343 1.85 -10.22 -0.63
CA THR A 343 0.55 -9.88 -0.05
C THR A 343 -0.25 -11.13 0.35
N MET A 344 -0.07 -12.25 -0.35
CA MET A 344 -0.61 -13.54 0.03
C MET A 344 0.07 -14.07 1.30
N GLU A 345 1.41 -14.01 1.40
CA GLU A 345 2.17 -14.34 2.61
C GLU A 345 1.72 -13.54 3.82
N ASP A 346 1.54 -12.21 3.67
CA ASP A 346 1.06 -11.33 4.72
C ASP A 346 -0.32 -11.74 5.27
N SER A 347 -1.11 -12.41 4.44
CA SER A 347 -2.47 -12.87 4.78
C SER A 347 -2.52 -14.32 5.25
N GLY A 348 -1.36 -14.96 5.43
CA GLY A 348 -1.25 -16.36 5.84
C GLY A 348 -1.67 -17.37 4.79
N ALA A 349 -1.86 -16.95 3.53
CA ALA A 349 -2.11 -17.86 2.42
C ALA A 349 -0.84 -18.60 2.02
N LEU A 350 -1.01 -19.69 1.29
CA LEU A 350 0.07 -20.50 0.73
C LEU A 350 0.18 -20.23 -0.79
N PRO A 351 1.00 -19.24 -1.22
CA PRO A 351 1.28 -19.02 -2.63
C PRO A 351 2.33 -20.01 -3.12
N LEU A 352 2.02 -20.73 -4.20
CA LEU A 352 2.87 -21.74 -4.78
C LEU A 352 3.13 -21.47 -6.27
N GLU A 353 4.41 -21.42 -6.65
CA GLU A 353 4.79 -21.37 -8.06
C GLU A 353 5.09 -22.78 -8.58
N MET A 354 4.28 -23.24 -9.53
CA MET A 354 4.44 -24.56 -10.14
C MET A 354 3.79 -24.61 -11.54
N PRO A 355 4.18 -25.56 -12.40
CA PRO A 355 3.50 -25.79 -13.68
C PRO A 355 2.01 -26.09 -13.48
N VAL A 356 1.14 -25.38 -14.18
CA VAL A 356 -0.33 -25.49 -14.06
C VAL A 356 -1.02 -26.05 -15.30
N ASP A 357 -0.25 -26.43 -16.33
CA ASP A 357 -0.80 -26.87 -17.64
C ASP A 357 -1.72 -28.09 -17.51
N MET A 358 -1.43 -28.99 -16.59
CA MET A 358 -2.19 -30.23 -16.35
C MET A 358 -3.40 -30.04 -15.41
N MET A 359 -3.67 -28.83 -14.95
CA MET A 359 -4.77 -28.54 -14.03
C MET A 359 -5.93 -27.87 -14.76
N ASN A 360 -7.16 -28.31 -14.50
CA ASN A 360 -8.38 -27.73 -15.05
C ASN A 360 -9.36 -27.39 -13.93
N THR A 361 -10.26 -26.44 -14.20
CA THR A 361 -11.32 -26.09 -13.24
C THR A 361 -12.19 -27.30 -12.92
N GLY A 362 -12.34 -27.60 -11.64
CA GLY A 362 -13.08 -28.75 -11.13
C GLY A 362 -12.20 -29.99 -10.84
N ASP A 363 -10.94 -30.01 -11.26
CA ASP A 363 -10.03 -31.08 -10.85
C ASP A 363 -9.80 -31.03 -9.34
N VAL A 364 -9.71 -32.21 -8.72
CA VAL A 364 -9.28 -32.33 -7.31
C VAL A 364 -7.83 -32.79 -7.31
N ILE A 365 -6.98 -32.06 -6.59
CA ILE A 365 -5.54 -32.31 -6.53
C ILE A 365 -5.05 -32.42 -5.09
N ASP A 366 -3.99 -33.21 -4.90
CA ASP A 366 -3.27 -33.39 -3.64
C ASP A 366 -1.91 -32.70 -3.72
N ILE A 367 -1.68 -31.69 -2.89
CA ILE A 367 -0.44 -30.92 -2.77
C ILE A 367 0.35 -31.44 -1.59
N PHE A 368 1.64 -31.73 -1.78
CA PHE A 368 2.59 -32.16 -0.75
C PHE A 368 3.65 -31.09 -0.54
N PRO A 369 3.42 -30.10 0.35
CA PRO A 369 4.27 -28.90 0.46
C PRO A 369 5.72 -29.21 0.85
N TYR A 370 5.96 -30.23 1.66
CA TYR A 370 7.29 -30.62 2.14
C TYR A 370 8.06 -31.45 1.12
N GLU A 371 7.38 -32.03 0.11
CA GLU A 371 7.98 -32.89 -0.91
C GLU A 371 8.12 -32.15 -2.25
N GLY A 372 7.46 -30.99 -2.41
CA GLY A 372 7.42 -30.25 -3.66
C GLY A 372 6.74 -31.02 -4.80
N VAL A 373 5.67 -31.75 -4.50
CA VAL A 373 4.96 -32.59 -5.47
C VAL A 373 3.46 -32.31 -5.41
N THR A 374 2.84 -32.26 -6.59
CA THR A 374 1.37 -32.22 -6.72
C THR A 374 0.90 -33.43 -7.51
N LYS A 375 -0.10 -34.15 -6.99
CA LYS A 375 -0.68 -35.36 -7.58
C LYS A 375 -2.17 -35.17 -7.89
N LYS A 376 -2.69 -35.95 -8.81
CA LYS A 376 -4.13 -36.09 -9.02
C LYS A 376 -4.75 -36.79 -7.80
N HIS A 377 -5.83 -36.22 -7.26
CA HIS A 377 -6.45 -36.78 -6.05
C HIS A 377 -6.84 -38.25 -6.19
N GLY A 378 -6.53 -39.05 -5.18
CA GLY A 378 -6.85 -40.47 -5.12
C GLY A 378 -6.01 -41.35 -6.04
N THR A 379 -4.98 -40.80 -6.69
CA THR A 379 -4.06 -41.57 -7.57
C THR A 379 -2.59 -41.28 -7.20
N GLU A 380 -1.67 -42.05 -7.81
CA GLU A 380 -0.23 -41.78 -7.74
C GLU A 380 0.27 -40.91 -8.88
N ASP A 381 -0.61 -40.44 -9.75
CA ASP A 381 -0.25 -39.66 -10.93
C ASP A 381 0.28 -38.29 -10.53
N VAL A 382 1.56 -38.04 -10.76
CA VAL A 382 2.23 -36.77 -10.51
C VAL A 382 1.89 -35.78 -11.60
N LEU A 383 1.22 -34.68 -11.25
CA LEU A 383 0.89 -33.59 -12.18
C LEU A 383 2.11 -32.70 -12.41
N CYS A 384 2.84 -32.37 -11.33
CA CYS A 384 4.06 -31.55 -11.41
C CYS A 384 4.95 -31.73 -10.18
N LYS A 385 6.23 -31.34 -10.32
CA LYS A 385 7.19 -31.16 -9.24
C LYS A 385 7.60 -29.69 -9.20
N TRP A 386 7.88 -29.20 -8.00
CA TRP A 386 8.16 -27.78 -7.75
C TRP A 386 8.96 -27.64 -6.46
N GLU A 387 9.45 -26.42 -6.19
CA GLU A 387 10.19 -26.09 -4.98
C GLU A 387 9.57 -24.85 -4.31
N LEU A 388 9.55 -24.82 -2.98
CA LEU A 388 9.17 -23.63 -2.24
C LEU A 388 10.23 -22.54 -2.48
N LYS A 389 9.81 -21.29 -2.60
CA LYS A 389 10.77 -20.17 -2.65
C LYS A 389 11.61 -20.09 -1.38
N THR A 390 11.00 -20.37 -0.25
CA THR A 390 11.64 -20.43 1.06
C THR A 390 10.83 -21.32 2.00
N ASP A 391 11.52 -22.07 2.86
CA ASP A 391 10.87 -22.87 3.90
C ASP A 391 10.20 -22.01 4.99
N VAL A 392 10.60 -20.74 5.11
CA VAL A 392 9.98 -19.77 6.04
C VAL A 392 8.49 -19.58 5.75
N LEU A 393 8.06 -19.73 4.51
CA LEU A 393 6.65 -19.70 4.12
C LEU A 393 5.78 -20.65 4.96
N LEU A 394 6.30 -21.82 5.33
CA LEU A 394 5.57 -22.78 6.18
C LEU A 394 5.34 -22.22 7.59
N ASP A 395 6.30 -21.47 8.13
CA ASP A 395 6.15 -20.78 9.42
C ASP A 395 5.19 -19.58 9.31
N GLU A 396 5.21 -18.86 8.21
CA GLU A 396 4.29 -17.75 7.96
C GLU A 396 2.84 -18.24 7.91
N VAL A 397 2.57 -19.30 7.18
CA VAL A 397 1.23 -19.93 7.15
C VAL A 397 0.83 -20.40 8.55
N ARG A 398 1.74 -21.07 9.29
CA ARG A 398 1.50 -21.51 10.69
C ARG A 398 1.22 -20.33 11.61
N ALA A 399 1.94 -19.23 11.49
CA ALA A 399 1.74 -18.03 12.29
C ALA A 399 0.45 -17.26 11.96
N GLY A 400 -0.17 -17.53 10.81
CA GLY A 400 -1.33 -16.82 10.29
C GLY A 400 -0.95 -15.61 9.44
N GLY A 401 0.31 -15.55 8.97
CA GLY A 401 0.87 -14.57 8.07
C GLY A 401 2.29 -14.14 8.43
N ARG A 402 2.97 -13.54 7.48
CA ARG A 402 4.34 -13.04 7.66
C ARG A 402 4.43 -11.98 8.77
N ILE A 403 3.49 -11.05 8.83
CA ILE A 403 3.47 -9.99 9.86
C ILE A 403 3.33 -10.57 11.27
N PRO A 404 2.35 -11.46 11.59
CA PRO A 404 2.30 -12.14 12.87
C PRO A 404 3.57 -12.93 13.22
N LEU A 405 4.21 -13.58 12.23
CA LEU A 405 5.46 -14.30 12.45
C LEU A 405 6.58 -13.36 12.91
N ILE A 406 6.78 -12.23 12.23
CA ILE A 406 7.83 -11.25 12.55
C ILE A 406 7.60 -10.65 13.94
N ILE A 407 6.39 -10.20 14.23
CA ILE A 407 6.04 -9.61 15.54
C ILE A 407 6.23 -10.63 16.65
N GLY A 408 5.73 -11.85 16.46
CA GLY A 408 5.82 -12.91 17.45
C GLY A 408 7.25 -13.39 17.69
N LYS A 409 8.06 -13.54 16.63
CA LYS A 409 9.50 -13.83 16.72
C LYS A 409 10.24 -12.73 17.48
N GLY A 410 9.91 -11.46 17.21
CA GLY A 410 10.44 -10.32 17.94
C GLY A 410 10.08 -10.34 19.43
N LEU A 411 8.82 -10.64 19.77
CA LEU A 411 8.34 -10.77 21.13
C LEU A 411 9.04 -11.94 21.87
N THR A 412 9.15 -13.11 21.23
CA THR A 412 9.86 -14.27 21.74
C THR A 412 11.32 -13.95 22.07
N ASN A 413 12.04 -13.32 21.14
CA ASN A 413 13.45 -12.96 21.35
C ASN A 413 13.64 -11.88 22.43
N LYS A 414 12.69 -10.94 22.58
CA LYS A 414 12.69 -9.96 23.68
C LYS A 414 12.50 -10.67 25.05
N ALA A 415 11.56 -11.62 25.12
CA ALA A 415 11.33 -12.38 26.34
C ALA A 415 12.54 -13.24 26.71
N ARG A 416 13.14 -13.93 25.75
CA ARG A 416 14.39 -14.71 25.93
C ARG A 416 15.54 -13.84 26.41
N ALA A 417 15.75 -12.70 25.79
CA ALA A 417 16.79 -11.74 26.20
C ALA A 417 16.59 -11.23 27.63
N SER A 418 15.33 -10.95 28.02
CA SER A 418 14.97 -10.54 29.41
C SER A 418 15.24 -11.65 30.43
N LEU A 419 15.10 -12.91 30.02
CA LEU A 419 15.38 -14.10 30.85
C LEU A 419 16.83 -14.58 30.76
N GLY A 420 17.72 -13.89 30.01
CA GLY A 420 19.11 -14.29 29.83
C GLY A 420 19.31 -15.50 28.92
N LEU A 421 18.34 -15.83 28.07
CA LEU A 421 18.38 -16.94 27.12
C LEU A 421 18.89 -16.50 25.76
N ALA A 422 19.52 -17.41 25.01
CA ALA A 422 19.90 -17.18 23.61
C ALA A 422 18.64 -16.97 22.72
N PRO A 423 18.75 -16.32 21.55
CA PRO A 423 17.68 -16.23 20.57
C PRO A 423 17.06 -17.61 20.28
N SER A 424 15.77 -17.62 19.91
CA SER A 424 15.05 -18.86 19.64
C SER A 424 15.48 -19.48 18.31
N ASP A 425 15.64 -20.77 18.29
CA ASP A 425 15.92 -21.62 17.12
C ASP A 425 14.66 -22.36 16.59
N VAL A 426 13.51 -22.10 17.18
CA VAL A 426 12.23 -22.75 16.82
C VAL A 426 11.77 -22.33 15.42
N PHE A 427 12.09 -21.10 14.99
CA PHE A 427 11.64 -20.54 13.73
C PHE A 427 12.62 -20.87 12.61
N ARG A 428 12.06 -21.26 11.46
CA ARG A 428 12.87 -21.38 10.23
C ARG A 428 13.51 -20.04 9.92
N SER A 429 14.72 -20.09 9.41
CA SER A 429 15.44 -18.90 8.93
C SER A 429 15.91 -19.17 7.51
N PRO A 430 15.86 -18.17 6.63
CA PRO A 430 16.44 -18.29 5.31
C PRO A 430 17.93 -18.68 5.45
N VAL A 431 18.40 -19.52 4.55
CA VAL A 431 19.83 -19.83 4.47
C VAL A 431 20.52 -18.56 3.99
N ALA A 432 21.39 -18.00 4.83
CA ALA A 432 22.15 -16.81 4.45
C ALA A 432 23.03 -17.12 3.24
N VAL A 433 22.88 -16.35 2.17
CA VAL A 433 23.76 -16.42 1.02
C VAL A 433 25.08 -15.77 1.44
N SER A 434 26.15 -16.56 1.50
CA SER A 434 27.53 -16.08 1.63
C SER A 434 28.21 -16.25 0.29
N ALA A 435 28.74 -15.18 -0.25
CA ALA A 435 29.54 -15.19 -1.46
C ALA A 435 30.84 -14.41 -1.22
N ASP A 436 31.88 -14.73 -1.95
CA ASP A 436 33.03 -13.85 -2.08
C ASP A 436 32.59 -12.58 -2.81
N VAL A 437 32.32 -11.54 -2.03
CA VAL A 437 31.77 -10.28 -2.53
C VAL A 437 32.86 -9.50 -3.23
N LYS A 438 32.74 -9.35 -4.54
CA LYS A 438 33.68 -8.52 -5.34
C LYS A 438 33.32 -7.03 -5.26
N GLY A 439 32.04 -6.73 -4.97
CA GLY A 439 31.52 -5.39 -4.81
C GLY A 439 30.01 -5.42 -4.69
N TYR A 440 29.43 -4.34 -4.17
CA TYR A 440 27.99 -4.17 -3.99
C TYR A 440 27.41 -3.24 -5.05
N SER A 441 26.21 -3.54 -5.52
CA SER A 441 25.44 -2.63 -6.38
C SER A 441 24.93 -1.42 -5.59
N LEU A 442 24.41 -0.40 -6.29
CA LEU A 442 23.88 0.79 -5.66
C LEU A 442 22.70 0.45 -4.75
N ALA A 443 21.78 -0.37 -5.23
CA ALA A 443 20.61 -0.81 -4.46
C ALA A 443 21.01 -1.61 -3.21
N GLN A 444 21.97 -2.52 -3.31
CA GLN A 444 22.48 -3.30 -2.19
C GLN A 444 23.04 -2.40 -1.08
N LYS A 445 23.79 -1.36 -1.45
CA LYS A 445 24.35 -0.37 -0.49
C LYS A 445 23.25 0.49 0.16
N MET A 446 22.24 0.93 -0.61
CA MET A 446 21.12 1.68 -0.04
C MET A 446 20.37 0.86 1.01
N VAL A 447 20.09 -0.40 0.70
CA VAL A 447 19.43 -1.33 1.63
C VAL A 447 20.33 -1.64 2.82
N GLY A 448 21.62 -1.86 2.60
CA GLY A 448 22.62 -2.08 3.67
C GLY A 448 22.68 -0.92 4.65
N ARG A 449 22.72 0.32 4.15
CA ARG A 449 22.66 1.54 4.97
C ARG A 449 21.36 1.61 5.79
N ALA A 450 20.23 1.29 5.18
CA ALA A 450 18.94 1.27 5.85
C ALA A 450 18.83 0.19 6.93
N CYS A 451 19.56 -0.92 6.78
CA CYS A 451 19.71 -1.96 7.79
C CYS A 451 20.72 -1.62 8.88
N GLY A 452 21.42 -0.48 8.79
CA GLY A 452 22.44 -0.08 9.76
C GLY A 452 23.77 -0.84 9.63
N LEU A 453 24.04 -1.40 8.46
CA LEU A 453 25.35 -2.03 8.18
C LEU A 453 26.47 -0.98 8.12
N PRO A 454 27.74 -1.37 8.27
CA PRO A 454 28.89 -0.48 8.11
C PRO A 454 28.85 0.26 6.77
N GLU A 455 29.44 1.46 6.74
CA GLU A 455 29.48 2.28 5.52
C GLU A 455 30.12 1.50 4.35
N GLY A 456 29.47 1.54 3.18
CA GLY A 456 29.88 0.83 1.98
C GLY A 456 29.47 -0.65 1.92
N ALA A 457 29.00 -1.24 3.01
CA ALA A 457 28.47 -2.61 2.99
C ALA A 457 27.04 -2.63 2.41
N GLY A 458 26.74 -3.71 1.69
CA GLY A 458 25.43 -3.97 1.09
C GLY A 458 24.80 -5.28 1.59
N VAL A 459 23.53 -5.47 1.28
CA VAL A 459 22.82 -6.74 1.50
C VAL A 459 22.84 -7.54 0.19
N LEU A 460 23.29 -8.80 0.27
CA LEU A 460 23.34 -9.68 -0.90
C LEU A 460 21.94 -10.18 -1.30
N PRO A 461 21.68 -10.41 -2.60
CA PRO A 461 20.42 -10.98 -3.07
C PRO A 461 20.13 -12.33 -2.38
N GLY A 462 18.85 -12.56 -2.07
CA GLY A 462 18.38 -13.73 -1.34
C GLY A 462 18.52 -13.66 0.18
N ASN A 463 19.21 -12.66 0.73
CA ASN A 463 19.27 -12.48 2.17
C ASN A 463 18.05 -11.71 2.68
N TYR A 464 17.47 -12.22 3.77
CA TYR A 464 16.44 -11.51 4.53
C TYR A 464 17.04 -10.31 5.27
N CYS A 465 16.33 -9.18 5.24
CA CYS A 465 16.71 -7.98 5.99
C CYS A 465 15.46 -7.15 6.36
N GLU A 466 15.65 -6.22 7.28
CA GLU A 466 14.60 -5.29 7.73
C GLU A 466 15.09 -3.84 7.60
N PRO A 467 15.14 -3.28 6.38
CA PRO A 467 15.56 -1.91 6.19
C PRO A 467 14.60 -0.91 6.83
N ALA A 468 15.17 0.15 7.40
CA ALA A 468 14.41 1.27 7.93
C ALA A 468 13.70 2.02 6.80
N MET A 469 12.36 2.20 6.96
CA MET A 469 11.53 2.92 6.02
C MET A 469 11.52 4.41 6.35
N THR A 470 12.31 5.18 5.60
CA THR A 470 12.44 6.62 5.81
C THR A 470 11.22 7.37 5.32
N THR A 471 10.53 6.87 4.30
CA THR A 471 9.37 7.50 3.68
C THR A 471 8.33 6.46 3.32
N VAL A 472 7.09 6.68 3.78
CA VAL A 472 5.95 5.78 3.55
C VAL A 472 4.81 6.56 2.90
N GLY A 473 4.33 6.08 1.74
CA GLY A 473 3.24 6.67 0.99
C GLY A 473 1.93 5.89 1.08
N SER A 474 0.81 6.59 1.28
CA SER A 474 -0.54 6.02 1.23
C SER A 474 -1.45 6.92 0.39
N GLN A 475 -2.36 6.34 -0.38
CA GLN A 475 -3.29 7.08 -1.23
C GLN A 475 -4.74 6.59 -1.03
N ASP A 476 -5.70 7.37 -1.48
CA ASP A 476 -7.12 7.24 -1.14
C ASP A 476 -7.80 5.93 -1.55
N THR A 477 -7.32 5.23 -2.58
CA THR A 477 -7.91 3.92 -2.96
C THR A 477 -7.33 2.74 -2.17
N THR A 478 -6.26 2.95 -1.40
CA THR A 478 -5.65 1.97 -0.49
C THR A 478 -5.64 2.46 0.96
N GLY A 479 -5.76 3.76 1.19
CA GLY A 479 -5.72 4.41 2.50
C GLY A 479 -6.75 3.88 3.52
N PRO A 480 -8.02 3.67 3.15
CA PRO A 480 -8.97 3.03 4.05
C PRO A 480 -8.53 1.64 4.52
N MET A 481 -7.99 0.80 3.61
CA MET A 481 -7.44 -0.51 3.99
C MET A 481 -6.18 -0.38 4.83
N THR A 482 -5.27 0.56 4.51
CA THR A 482 -4.07 0.84 5.33
C THR A 482 -4.47 1.29 6.72
N ARG A 483 -5.51 2.14 6.86
CA ARG A 483 -6.09 2.54 8.14
C ARG A 483 -6.59 1.33 8.93
N ASP A 484 -7.32 0.44 8.29
CA ASP A 484 -7.90 -0.72 8.94
C ASP A 484 -6.78 -1.71 9.38
N GLU A 485 -5.76 -1.92 8.55
CA GLU A 485 -4.56 -2.69 8.95
C GLU A 485 -3.78 -2.01 10.10
N LEU A 486 -3.68 -0.68 10.12
CA LEU A 486 -3.08 0.06 11.25
C LEU A 486 -3.89 -0.09 12.54
N LYS A 487 -5.22 -0.14 12.44
CA LYS A 487 -6.10 -0.45 13.58
C LYS A 487 -5.88 -1.88 14.08
N ASP A 488 -5.82 -2.85 13.18
CA ASP A 488 -5.53 -4.25 13.49
C ASP A 488 -4.14 -4.42 14.14
N LEU A 489 -3.14 -3.64 13.71
CA LEU A 489 -1.81 -3.58 14.31
C LEU A 489 -1.73 -2.78 15.62
N ALA A 490 -2.86 -2.32 16.16
CA ALA A 490 -2.92 -1.48 17.35
C ALA A 490 -2.03 -0.22 17.30
N CYS A 491 -1.86 0.38 16.11
CA CYS A 491 -1.00 1.52 15.88
C CYS A 491 -1.66 2.82 16.37
N LEU A 492 -1.07 3.45 17.39
CA LEU A 492 -1.49 4.76 17.93
C LEU A 492 -0.55 5.91 17.54
N GLY A 493 0.58 5.63 16.88
CA GLY A 493 1.54 6.61 16.41
C GLY A 493 2.52 5.99 15.43
N PHE A 494 2.95 6.75 14.42
CA PHE A 494 3.90 6.26 13.42
C PHE A 494 5.34 6.24 13.97
N SER A 495 6.04 5.14 13.67
CA SER A 495 7.48 5.00 13.91
C SER A 495 8.32 5.31 12.67
N ALA A 496 7.76 5.20 11.47
CA ALA A 496 8.41 5.66 10.25
C ALA A 496 8.69 7.16 10.30
N ASP A 497 9.80 7.59 9.71
CA ASP A 497 10.26 8.97 9.79
C ASP A 497 9.29 9.98 9.13
N LEU A 498 8.65 9.57 8.02
CA LEU A 498 7.61 10.33 7.34
C LEU A 498 6.55 9.39 6.75
N VAL A 499 5.30 9.63 7.10
CA VAL A 499 4.14 8.97 6.51
C VAL A 499 3.26 10.02 5.85
N MET A 500 2.91 9.83 4.58
CA MET A 500 2.06 10.75 3.82
C MET A 500 0.82 10.05 3.27
N GLN A 501 -0.34 10.69 3.41
CA GLN A 501 -1.62 10.31 2.78
C GLN A 501 -2.01 11.32 1.72
N SER A 502 -2.51 10.85 0.58
CA SER A 502 -3.07 11.69 -0.49
C SER A 502 -4.46 11.24 -0.94
N PHE A 503 -5.10 12.08 -1.76
CA PHE A 503 -6.45 11.86 -2.31
C PHE A 503 -6.46 12.05 -3.84
N CYS A 504 -5.47 11.49 -4.52
CA CYS A 504 -5.24 11.74 -5.94
C CYS A 504 -6.14 10.94 -6.89
N HIS A 505 -6.80 9.86 -6.44
CA HIS A 505 -7.60 8.99 -7.31
C HIS A 505 -9.09 9.29 -7.26
N THR A 506 -9.59 9.84 -6.15
CA THR A 506 -11.02 10.04 -5.90
C THR A 506 -11.44 11.50 -5.75
N ALA A 507 -10.51 12.45 -5.85
CA ALA A 507 -10.82 13.88 -5.69
C ALA A 507 -11.73 14.42 -6.81
N ALA A 508 -11.49 14.04 -8.07
CA ALA A 508 -12.36 14.36 -9.19
C ALA A 508 -13.55 13.38 -9.22
N TYR A 509 -14.76 13.89 -9.24
CA TYR A 509 -16.01 13.12 -9.28
C TYR A 509 -16.18 12.10 -8.12
N PRO A 510 -16.05 12.51 -6.84
CA PRO A 510 -16.11 11.61 -5.70
C PRO A 510 -17.49 10.99 -5.53
N LYS A 511 -17.52 9.70 -5.17
CA LYS A 511 -18.72 9.01 -4.68
C LYS A 511 -18.93 9.35 -3.20
N PRO A 512 -20.15 9.14 -2.64
CA PRO A 512 -20.42 9.42 -1.23
C PRO A 512 -19.42 8.79 -0.24
N VAL A 513 -18.96 7.56 -0.52
CA VAL A 513 -17.95 6.87 0.30
C VAL A 513 -16.58 7.53 0.21
N ASP A 514 -16.24 8.09 -0.95
CA ASP A 514 -14.98 8.82 -1.13
C ASP A 514 -15.01 10.12 -0.31
N VAL A 515 -16.15 10.84 -0.32
CA VAL A 515 -16.35 12.05 0.49
C VAL A 515 -16.20 11.74 1.97
N GLN A 516 -16.77 10.64 2.46
CA GLN A 516 -16.56 10.19 3.84
C GLN A 516 -15.08 9.92 4.14
N THR A 517 -14.38 9.27 3.23
CA THR A 517 -12.92 9.02 3.33
C THR A 517 -12.14 10.34 3.37
N HIS A 518 -12.49 11.31 2.52
CA HIS A 518 -11.87 12.64 2.49
C HIS A 518 -12.00 13.41 3.81
N HIS A 519 -13.05 13.14 4.58
CA HIS A 519 -13.27 13.78 5.89
C HIS A 519 -12.63 13.03 7.05
N THR A 520 -12.56 11.70 7.01
CA THR A 520 -12.15 10.89 8.17
C THR A 520 -10.68 10.48 8.15
N LEU A 521 -10.14 10.21 6.97
CA LEU A 521 -8.76 9.71 6.85
C LEU A 521 -7.68 10.75 7.19
N PRO A 522 -7.84 12.06 6.86
CA PRO A 522 -6.86 13.07 7.25
C PRO A 522 -6.61 13.14 8.75
N ASP A 523 -7.66 13.14 9.56
CA ASP A 523 -7.53 13.22 11.02
C ASP A 523 -6.89 11.95 11.59
N PHE A 524 -7.21 10.78 11.02
CA PHE A 524 -6.57 9.52 11.41
C PHE A 524 -5.06 9.56 11.19
N ILE A 525 -4.60 10.09 10.07
CA ILE A 525 -3.18 10.19 9.72
C ILE A 525 -2.47 11.24 10.58
N ARG A 526 -3.04 12.45 10.69
CA ARG A 526 -2.44 13.56 11.45
C ARG A 526 -2.31 13.26 12.94
N THR A 527 -3.32 12.65 13.54
CA THR A 527 -3.30 12.27 14.96
C THR A 527 -2.22 11.25 15.29
N ARG A 528 -1.65 10.58 14.29
CA ARG A 528 -0.55 9.62 14.41
C ARG A 528 0.82 10.17 14.00
N GLY A 529 0.90 11.48 13.73
CA GLY A 529 2.15 12.16 13.38
C GLY A 529 2.46 12.13 11.87
N GLY A 530 1.47 11.86 11.02
CA GLY A 530 1.62 11.86 9.57
C GLY A 530 1.21 13.17 8.89
N ILE A 531 1.50 13.25 7.60
CA ILE A 531 1.13 14.34 6.70
C ILE A 531 -0.07 13.90 5.87
N SER A 532 -1.07 14.74 5.74
CA SER A 532 -2.22 14.48 4.87
C SER A 532 -2.38 15.61 3.87
N LEU A 533 -2.31 15.29 2.59
CA LEU A 533 -2.70 16.17 1.50
C LEU A 533 -4.23 16.37 1.52
N ARG A 534 -4.68 17.39 0.81
CA ARG A 534 -6.11 17.71 0.64
C ARG A 534 -6.63 17.11 -0.66
N PRO A 535 -7.92 16.76 -0.77
CA PRO A 535 -8.50 16.39 -2.04
C PRO A 535 -8.29 17.49 -3.08
N GLY A 536 -7.75 17.12 -4.26
CA GLY A 536 -7.41 18.07 -5.32
C GLY A 536 -6.00 18.66 -5.27
N ASP A 537 -5.19 18.37 -4.25
CA ASP A 537 -3.78 18.77 -4.23
C ASP A 537 -2.95 18.07 -5.31
N GLY A 538 -3.40 16.91 -5.77
CA GLY A 538 -2.80 16.19 -6.88
C GLY A 538 -2.20 14.83 -6.51
N ILE A 539 -1.31 14.37 -7.38
CA ILE A 539 -0.73 13.01 -7.34
C ILE A 539 0.27 12.88 -6.21
N ILE A 540 0.10 11.82 -5.40
CA ILE A 540 0.97 11.56 -4.24
C ILE A 540 2.46 11.60 -4.62
N HIS A 541 2.84 10.98 -5.74
CA HIS A 541 4.26 10.84 -6.11
C HIS A 541 4.91 12.18 -6.40
N SER A 542 4.17 13.12 -7.00
CA SER A 542 4.65 14.49 -7.25
C SER A 542 4.87 15.31 -5.97
N TRP A 543 4.25 14.92 -4.84
CA TRP A 543 4.48 15.49 -3.52
C TRP A 543 5.52 14.70 -2.73
N LEU A 544 5.36 13.38 -2.66
CA LEU A 544 6.19 12.50 -1.84
C LEU A 544 7.65 12.53 -2.28
N ASN A 545 7.90 12.55 -3.60
CA ASN A 545 9.27 12.60 -4.14
C ASN A 545 10.00 13.91 -3.76
N ARG A 546 9.27 14.99 -3.52
CA ARG A 546 9.83 16.26 -3.02
C ARG A 546 10.21 16.20 -1.53
N MET A 547 9.85 15.11 -0.84
CA MET A 547 10.17 14.91 0.58
C MET A 547 11.21 13.82 0.81
N LEU A 548 11.80 13.27 -0.25
CA LEU A 548 12.80 12.22 -0.16
C LEU A 548 14.11 12.73 0.40
N LEU A 549 14.83 11.83 1.06
CA LEU A 549 16.22 11.97 1.41
C LEU A 549 17.05 11.10 0.48
N PRO A 550 18.21 11.59 -0.02
CA PRO A 550 19.05 10.81 -0.92
C PRO A 550 19.53 9.49 -0.31
N ASP A 551 19.65 8.47 -1.14
CA ASP A 551 20.14 7.14 -0.80
C ASP A 551 19.38 6.46 0.36
N THR A 552 18.08 6.76 0.51
CA THR A 552 17.22 6.16 1.55
C THR A 552 16.25 5.15 0.96
N VAL A 553 15.68 4.32 1.83
CA VAL A 553 14.71 3.28 1.48
C VAL A 553 13.32 3.69 1.96
N GLY A 554 12.29 3.33 1.19
CA GLY A 554 10.93 3.51 1.59
C GLY A 554 9.93 2.58 0.91
N THR A 555 8.65 2.82 1.16
CA THR A 555 7.56 2.01 0.62
C THR A 555 6.30 2.84 0.40
N GLY A 556 5.31 2.24 -0.23
CA GLY A 556 3.97 2.83 -0.36
C GLY A 556 2.95 1.88 -0.95
N GLY A 557 1.68 2.23 -0.74
CA GLY A 557 0.53 1.43 -1.17
C GLY A 557 0.18 1.56 -2.66
N ASP A 558 0.97 2.32 -3.42
CA ASP A 558 0.85 2.42 -4.87
C ASP A 558 2.09 1.84 -5.54
N SER A 559 1.90 1.03 -6.59
CA SER A 559 3.02 0.42 -7.35
C SER A 559 3.96 1.44 -7.98
N HIS A 560 3.48 2.68 -8.20
CA HIS A 560 4.25 3.82 -8.70
C HIS A 560 4.95 4.61 -7.60
N THR A 561 4.94 4.14 -6.35
CA THR A 561 5.82 4.68 -5.31
C THR A 561 7.25 4.30 -5.66
N ARG A 562 7.91 5.11 -6.49
CA ARG A 562 9.29 4.92 -6.98
C ARG A 562 10.11 6.14 -6.64
N PHE A 563 11.25 5.93 -6.00
CA PHE A 563 12.08 7.02 -5.47
C PHE A 563 13.27 7.29 -6.38
N PRO A 564 13.31 8.44 -7.07
CA PRO A 564 14.36 8.73 -8.04
C PRO A 564 15.75 8.97 -7.42
N ILE A 565 15.79 9.44 -6.15
CA ILE A 565 17.05 9.74 -5.42
C ILE A 565 17.32 8.77 -4.28
N GLY A 566 16.59 7.67 -4.23
CA GLY A 566 16.68 6.59 -3.25
C GLY A 566 16.19 5.29 -3.89
N ILE A 567 15.63 4.42 -3.09
CA ILE A 567 14.96 3.21 -3.54
C ILE A 567 13.68 2.98 -2.74
N SER A 568 12.67 2.44 -3.37
CA SER A 568 11.44 2.03 -2.71
C SER A 568 10.97 0.66 -3.16
N PHE A 569 10.31 -0.02 -2.25
CA PHE A 569 9.70 -1.33 -2.46
C PHE A 569 8.19 -1.20 -2.21
N PRO A 570 7.38 -0.91 -3.26
CA PRO A 570 5.93 -0.83 -3.11
C PRO A 570 5.35 -2.12 -2.57
N ALA A 571 4.35 -1.99 -1.69
CA ALA A 571 3.79 -3.12 -0.98
C ALA A 571 2.26 -3.03 -0.84
N GLY A 572 1.62 -4.12 -0.47
CA GLY A 572 0.22 -4.14 -0.07
C GLY A 572 -0.02 -3.32 1.20
N SER A 573 -1.29 -2.92 1.44
CA SER A 573 -1.65 -2.07 2.58
C SER A 573 -1.25 -2.64 3.95
N GLY A 574 -1.14 -3.96 4.10
CA GLY A 574 -0.67 -4.61 5.33
C GLY A 574 0.79 -4.29 5.63
N LEU A 575 1.70 -4.48 4.66
CA LEU A 575 3.11 -4.13 4.83
C LEU A 575 3.35 -2.62 4.92
N VAL A 576 2.57 -1.82 4.20
CA VAL A 576 2.62 -0.35 4.32
C VAL A 576 2.23 0.09 5.72
N ALA A 577 1.17 -0.51 6.29
CA ALA A 577 0.75 -0.28 7.66
C ALA A 577 1.83 -0.73 8.67
N PHE A 578 2.42 -1.91 8.45
CA PHE A 578 3.53 -2.41 9.26
C PHE A 578 4.73 -1.46 9.23
N ALA A 579 5.13 -1.01 8.04
CA ALA A 579 6.22 -0.05 7.87
C ALA A 579 5.94 1.29 8.57
N ALA A 580 4.72 1.81 8.46
CA ALA A 580 4.32 3.03 9.14
C ALA A 580 4.34 2.87 10.68
N ALA A 581 3.84 1.73 11.18
CA ALA A 581 3.74 1.45 12.61
C ALA A 581 5.10 1.16 13.27
N THR A 582 5.99 0.42 12.59
CA THR A 582 7.25 -0.08 13.15
C THR A 582 8.50 0.68 12.69
N GLY A 583 8.42 1.37 11.56
CA GLY A 583 9.54 2.07 10.93
C GLY A 583 10.47 1.18 10.10
N VAL A 584 10.16 -0.10 9.96
CA VAL A 584 10.94 -1.07 9.16
C VAL A 584 10.02 -1.90 8.28
N MET A 585 10.55 -2.55 7.25
CA MET A 585 9.80 -3.47 6.42
C MET A 585 10.62 -4.74 6.14
N PRO A 586 10.04 -5.94 6.27
CA PRO A 586 10.71 -7.18 5.91
C PRO A 586 10.96 -7.22 4.39
N LEU A 587 12.14 -7.61 4.00
CA LEU A 587 12.58 -7.70 2.61
C LEU A 587 13.54 -8.87 2.42
N ASP A 588 13.22 -9.76 1.48
CA ASP A 588 14.20 -10.65 0.88
C ASP A 588 14.88 -9.86 -0.24
N MET A 589 16.18 -9.59 -0.09
CA MET A 589 16.91 -8.72 -1.02
C MET A 589 16.83 -9.25 -2.44
N PRO A 590 16.21 -8.51 -3.40
CA PRO A 590 16.12 -8.96 -4.78
C PRO A 590 17.46 -8.86 -5.52
N GLU A 591 17.61 -9.65 -6.58
CA GLU A 591 18.64 -9.41 -7.59
C GLU A 591 18.43 -8.09 -8.32
N SER A 592 19.48 -7.54 -8.94
CA SER A 592 19.38 -6.34 -9.77
C SER A 592 19.62 -6.63 -11.26
N VAL A 593 18.87 -5.91 -12.10
CA VAL A 593 19.13 -5.75 -13.53
C VAL A 593 19.66 -4.33 -13.75
N LEU A 594 20.80 -4.21 -14.42
CA LEU A 594 21.37 -2.91 -14.77
C LEU A 594 20.96 -2.52 -16.19
N VAL A 595 20.39 -1.33 -16.35
CA VAL A 595 20.24 -0.65 -17.64
C VAL A 595 21.25 0.46 -17.73
N LYS A 596 22.09 0.43 -18.76
CA LYS A 596 23.15 1.38 -18.95
C LYS A 596 22.95 2.16 -20.25
N PHE A 597 22.70 3.45 -20.12
CA PHE A 597 22.61 4.37 -21.25
C PHE A 597 23.97 4.89 -21.64
N THR A 598 24.21 5.00 -22.95
CA THR A 598 25.43 5.57 -23.54
C THR A 598 25.04 6.47 -24.73
N GLY A 599 25.97 7.27 -25.25
CA GLY A 599 25.72 8.19 -26.35
C GLY A 599 24.90 9.42 -25.93
N ASN A 600 24.27 10.07 -26.89
CA ASN A 600 23.56 11.31 -26.71
C ASN A 600 22.11 11.16 -27.19
N MET A 601 21.18 11.78 -26.49
CA MET A 601 19.78 11.85 -26.90
C MET A 601 19.65 12.61 -28.23
N GLN A 602 18.97 11.99 -29.20
CA GLN A 602 18.84 12.52 -30.54
C GLN A 602 17.77 13.63 -30.60
N PRO A 603 17.85 14.57 -31.55
CA PRO A 603 16.84 15.62 -31.73
C PRO A 603 15.43 15.05 -31.93
N GLY A 604 14.44 15.56 -31.18
CA GLY A 604 13.06 15.11 -31.21
C GLY A 604 12.76 13.88 -30.37
N ILE A 605 13.79 13.23 -29.82
CA ILE A 605 13.64 12.15 -28.86
C ILE A 605 13.43 12.73 -27.46
N THR A 606 12.50 12.16 -26.73
CA THR A 606 12.10 12.60 -25.38
C THR A 606 12.56 11.60 -24.33
N LEU A 607 12.49 11.99 -23.06
CA LEU A 607 12.76 11.08 -21.96
C LEU A 607 11.80 9.87 -21.95
N ARG A 608 10.53 10.07 -22.36
CA ARG A 608 9.54 8.99 -22.48
C ARG A 608 9.97 7.93 -23.49
N ASP A 609 10.67 8.34 -24.57
CA ASP A 609 11.20 7.39 -25.54
C ASP A 609 12.33 6.55 -24.93
N LEU A 610 13.16 7.14 -24.04
CA LEU A 610 14.15 6.39 -23.26
C LEU A 610 13.46 5.42 -22.28
N VAL A 611 12.38 5.82 -21.64
CA VAL A 611 11.56 4.92 -20.80
C VAL A 611 11.07 3.70 -21.59
N HIS A 612 10.54 3.94 -22.79
CA HIS A 612 10.02 2.87 -23.64
C HIS A 612 11.14 2.09 -24.37
N SER A 613 12.35 2.65 -24.48
CA SER A 613 13.50 1.93 -25.04
C SER A 613 13.95 0.75 -24.16
N ILE A 614 13.70 0.81 -22.85
CA ILE A 614 14.05 -0.28 -21.93
C ILE A 614 13.31 -1.57 -22.30
N PRO A 615 11.96 -1.62 -22.33
CA PRO A 615 11.25 -2.82 -22.76
C PRO A 615 11.53 -3.15 -24.24
N TYR A 616 11.68 -2.15 -25.11
CA TYR A 616 12.00 -2.37 -26.52
C TYR A 616 13.30 -3.17 -26.69
N HIS A 617 14.40 -2.75 -26.07
CA HIS A 617 15.67 -3.48 -26.13
C HIS A 617 15.62 -4.82 -25.41
N ALA A 618 14.86 -4.93 -24.30
CA ALA A 618 14.66 -6.20 -23.62
C ALA A 618 13.92 -7.23 -24.51
N ILE A 619 12.94 -6.77 -25.31
CA ILE A 619 12.23 -7.61 -26.30
C ILE A 619 13.21 -8.04 -27.40
N GLN A 620 13.99 -7.10 -27.97
CA GLN A 620 14.97 -7.42 -29.01
C GLN A 620 16.03 -8.44 -28.55
N LYS A 621 16.40 -8.42 -27.26
CA LYS A 621 17.33 -9.37 -26.65
C LYS A 621 16.65 -10.68 -26.19
N GLY A 622 15.33 -10.85 -26.38
CA GLY A 622 14.60 -12.04 -25.93
C GLY A 622 14.47 -12.19 -24.41
N LEU A 623 14.67 -11.10 -23.66
CA LEU A 623 14.60 -11.01 -22.20
C LEU A 623 13.18 -10.67 -21.70
N LEU A 624 12.34 -10.12 -22.58
CA LEU A 624 10.95 -9.78 -22.34
C LEU A 624 10.11 -10.26 -23.50
N THR A 625 8.93 -10.83 -23.23
CA THR A 625 7.96 -11.22 -24.25
C THR A 625 6.62 -10.53 -24.02
N VAL A 626 5.93 -10.17 -25.10
CA VAL A 626 4.57 -9.60 -25.05
C VAL A 626 3.53 -10.71 -24.91
N GLU A 627 3.82 -11.90 -25.45
CA GLU A 627 2.93 -13.05 -25.34
C GLU A 627 2.65 -13.41 -23.89
N LYS A 628 1.37 -13.65 -23.58
CA LYS A 628 0.90 -13.93 -22.21
C LYS A 628 1.23 -15.36 -21.76
N LYS A 629 1.27 -16.30 -22.69
CA LYS A 629 1.65 -17.69 -22.39
C LYS A 629 3.17 -17.81 -22.31
N ASN A 630 3.67 -18.41 -21.22
CA ASN A 630 5.10 -18.57 -20.96
C ASN A 630 5.87 -17.23 -20.99
N LYS A 631 5.25 -16.14 -20.50
CA LYS A 631 5.82 -14.80 -20.50
C LYS A 631 7.21 -14.78 -19.83
N LYS A 632 8.20 -14.31 -20.57
CA LYS A 632 9.51 -13.95 -20.02
C LYS A 632 9.47 -12.50 -19.59
N ASN A 633 10.00 -12.20 -18.43
CA ASN A 633 10.19 -10.84 -17.95
C ASN A 633 11.40 -10.79 -17.01
N ILE A 634 12.54 -10.34 -17.55
CA ILE A 634 13.79 -10.25 -16.77
C ILE A 634 13.68 -9.29 -15.57
N PHE A 635 12.80 -8.31 -15.62
CA PHE A 635 12.64 -7.32 -14.57
C PHE A 635 11.77 -7.81 -13.41
N SER A 636 10.94 -8.82 -13.64
CA SER A 636 9.96 -9.28 -12.65
C SER A 636 10.65 -9.76 -11.37
N GLY A 637 10.31 -9.10 -10.24
CA GLY A 637 10.88 -9.40 -8.94
C GLY A 637 12.31 -8.94 -8.72
N ARG A 638 12.91 -8.25 -9.68
CA ARG A 638 14.25 -7.69 -9.58
C ARG A 638 14.24 -6.20 -9.41
N ILE A 639 15.32 -5.66 -8.89
CA ILE A 639 15.53 -4.21 -8.84
C ILE A 639 16.04 -3.74 -10.20
N LEU A 640 15.45 -2.69 -10.73
CA LEU A 640 15.95 -2.00 -11.92
C LEU A 640 16.92 -0.91 -11.48
N GLU A 641 18.20 -1.06 -11.78
CA GLU A 641 19.22 -0.03 -11.60
C GLU A 641 19.53 0.63 -12.93
N ILE A 642 19.57 1.97 -12.97
CA ILE A 642 19.76 2.76 -14.20
C ILE A 642 20.98 3.65 -14.06
N GLU A 643 21.87 3.61 -15.04
CA GLU A 643 23.09 4.41 -15.15
C GLU A 643 23.21 5.09 -16.52
N GLY A 644 24.11 6.07 -16.61
CA GLY A 644 24.47 6.75 -17.87
C GLY A 644 23.71 8.05 -18.14
N LEU A 645 22.84 8.47 -17.20
CA LEU A 645 22.07 9.71 -17.28
C LEU A 645 22.26 10.56 -16.01
N PRO A 646 23.51 10.90 -15.63
CA PRO A 646 23.83 11.43 -14.30
C PRO A 646 23.29 12.85 -14.06
N ASP A 647 23.02 13.62 -15.10
CA ASP A 647 22.64 15.03 -15.04
C ASP A 647 21.11 15.26 -15.23
N LEU A 648 20.30 14.19 -15.22
CA LEU A 648 18.85 14.33 -15.19
C LEU A 648 18.40 15.09 -13.95
N THR A 649 17.42 15.96 -14.11
CA THR A 649 16.71 16.51 -12.95
C THR A 649 16.02 15.39 -12.18
N CYS A 650 15.79 15.59 -10.87
CA CYS A 650 15.13 14.55 -10.06
C CYS A 650 13.73 14.21 -10.56
N GLU A 651 13.01 15.17 -11.15
CA GLU A 651 11.68 14.93 -11.75
C GLU A 651 11.77 14.12 -13.06
N GLN A 652 12.81 14.32 -13.86
CA GLN A 652 13.08 13.47 -15.03
C GLN A 652 13.50 12.06 -14.61
N ALA A 653 14.34 11.93 -13.59
CA ALA A 653 14.71 10.64 -13.04
C ALA A 653 13.48 9.89 -12.49
N PHE A 654 12.50 10.61 -11.93
CA PHE A 654 11.25 9.99 -11.50
C PHE A 654 10.47 9.36 -12.66
N GLU A 655 10.40 9.98 -13.83
CA GLU A 655 9.73 9.39 -14.99
C GLU A 655 10.32 8.03 -15.38
N LEU A 656 11.66 7.90 -15.36
CA LEU A 656 12.35 6.63 -15.58
C LEU A 656 12.07 5.61 -14.48
N SER A 657 12.14 6.01 -13.21
CA SER A 657 11.94 5.09 -12.08
C SER A 657 10.49 4.61 -12.00
N ASP A 658 9.53 5.51 -12.27
CA ASP A 658 8.10 5.24 -12.18
C ASP A 658 7.65 4.11 -13.11
N ALA A 659 8.12 4.11 -14.35
CA ALA A 659 7.80 3.10 -15.35
C ALA A 659 8.26 1.68 -14.99
N SER A 660 9.19 1.52 -14.05
CA SER A 660 9.61 0.20 -13.55
C SER A 660 8.47 -0.60 -12.93
N ALA A 661 7.41 0.10 -12.47
CA ALA A 661 6.19 -0.53 -11.96
C ALA A 661 5.51 -1.43 -13.00
N GLU A 662 5.55 -1.03 -14.27
CA GLU A 662 4.91 -1.77 -15.37
C GLU A 662 5.70 -3.02 -15.76
N ARG A 663 6.96 -3.10 -15.39
CA ARG A 663 7.84 -4.25 -15.59
C ARG A 663 7.76 -5.25 -14.44
N SER A 664 6.86 -5.04 -13.47
CA SER A 664 6.79 -5.82 -12.21
C SER A 664 8.12 -5.85 -11.46
N ALA A 665 8.93 -4.80 -11.58
CA ALA A 665 10.17 -4.68 -10.83
C ALA A 665 9.88 -4.51 -9.34
N ALA A 666 10.69 -5.14 -8.48
CA ALA A 666 10.57 -5.04 -7.04
C ALA A 666 10.87 -3.62 -6.54
N GLY A 667 11.88 -2.97 -7.14
CA GLY A 667 12.30 -1.61 -6.85
C GLY A 667 12.99 -0.99 -8.06
N CYS A 668 13.31 0.31 -7.96
CA CYS A 668 14.12 0.98 -8.97
C CYS A 668 14.98 2.05 -8.30
N THR A 669 16.20 2.21 -8.77
CA THR A 669 17.09 3.31 -8.39
C THR A 669 17.87 3.82 -9.61
N ILE A 670 18.22 5.10 -9.59
CA ILE A 670 18.90 5.77 -10.69
C ILE A 670 20.16 6.45 -10.15
N LYS A 671 21.26 6.24 -10.83
CA LYS A 671 22.51 6.93 -10.49
C LYS A 671 22.50 8.33 -11.03
N LEU A 672 22.40 9.32 -10.14
CA LEU A 672 22.51 10.75 -10.43
C LEU A 672 23.80 11.34 -9.84
N ASN A 673 24.23 12.46 -10.39
CA ASN A 673 25.20 13.36 -9.77
C ASN A 673 24.55 14.07 -8.56
N LYS A 674 25.38 14.65 -7.68
CA LYS A 674 24.88 15.35 -6.49
C LYS A 674 24.25 16.71 -6.80
N GLU A 675 24.69 17.37 -7.88
CA GLU A 675 24.26 18.74 -8.24
C GLU A 675 22.74 18.82 -8.51
N PRO A 676 22.11 17.94 -9.33
CA PRO A 676 20.67 17.91 -9.46
C PRO A 676 19.93 17.66 -8.16
N ILE A 677 20.49 16.84 -7.27
CA ILE A 677 19.90 16.53 -5.98
C ILE A 677 19.99 17.73 -5.04
N GLU A 678 21.13 18.43 -5.00
CA GLU A 678 21.30 19.67 -4.22
C GLU A 678 20.28 20.74 -4.62
N GLU A 679 20.13 20.98 -5.92
CA GLU A 679 19.14 21.95 -6.43
C GLU A 679 17.72 21.57 -6.00
N TYR A 680 17.38 20.31 -6.16
CA TYR A 680 16.07 19.77 -5.79
C TYR A 680 15.77 19.88 -4.30
N LEU A 681 16.72 19.54 -3.42
CA LEU A 681 16.53 19.65 -1.97
C LEU A 681 16.41 21.11 -1.52
N LYS A 682 17.19 22.04 -2.09
CA LYS A 682 17.09 23.48 -1.80
C LYS A 682 15.68 24.01 -2.13
N SER A 683 15.12 23.61 -3.26
CA SER A 683 13.75 23.93 -3.65
C SER A 683 12.74 23.31 -2.69
N ASN A 684 12.90 22.02 -2.33
CA ASN A 684 11.94 21.30 -1.52
C ASN A 684 11.90 21.75 -0.07
N ILE A 685 13.01 22.22 0.50
CA ILE A 685 13.03 22.84 1.84
C ILE A 685 12.06 24.02 1.89
N VAL A 686 12.02 24.86 0.86
CA VAL A 686 11.08 25.99 0.79
C VAL A 686 9.63 25.51 0.70
N LEU A 687 9.38 24.46 -0.11
CA LEU A 687 8.05 23.84 -0.18
C LEU A 687 7.61 23.29 1.19
N LEU A 688 8.49 22.59 1.89
CA LEU A 688 8.19 22.03 3.20
C LEU A 688 7.90 23.13 4.26
N LYS A 689 8.62 24.25 4.23
CA LYS A 689 8.35 25.43 5.06
C LYS A 689 6.96 26.01 4.75
N TRP A 690 6.62 26.12 3.46
CA TRP A 690 5.28 26.51 3.03
C TRP A 690 4.20 25.52 3.51
N MET A 691 4.46 24.21 3.46
CA MET A 691 3.51 23.21 3.96
C MET A 691 3.22 23.33 5.45
N ILE A 692 4.21 23.72 6.27
CA ILE A 692 4.00 24.05 7.71
C ILE A 692 3.05 25.24 7.84
N SER A 693 3.29 26.34 7.10
CA SER A 693 2.42 27.52 7.15
C SER A 693 0.98 27.25 6.70
N GLU A 694 0.79 26.26 5.81
CA GLU A 694 -0.52 25.83 5.29
C GLU A 694 -1.21 24.75 6.15
N GLY A 695 -0.55 24.20 7.16
CA GLY A 695 -1.13 23.22 8.09
C GLY A 695 -1.40 21.84 7.45
N TYR A 696 -0.44 21.31 6.68
CA TYR A 696 -0.58 20.00 6.00
C TYR A 696 -0.47 18.80 6.92
N GLY A 697 0.03 18.94 8.14
CA GLY A 697 0.18 17.80 9.03
C GLY A 697 0.93 18.10 10.33
N ASP A 698 1.68 17.12 10.80
CA ASP A 698 2.52 17.25 11.99
C ASP A 698 3.74 18.11 11.66
N ASP A 699 3.78 19.35 12.19
CA ASP A 699 4.86 20.30 11.93
C ASP A 699 6.22 19.75 12.36
N ARG A 700 6.27 18.93 13.44
CA ARG A 700 7.49 18.30 13.93
C ARG A 700 8.05 17.30 12.91
N THR A 701 7.19 16.54 12.25
CA THR A 701 7.61 15.60 11.20
C THR A 701 8.18 16.35 10.00
N ILE A 702 7.54 17.43 9.57
CA ILE A 702 8.01 18.26 8.46
C ILE A 702 9.31 18.96 8.84
N ALA A 703 9.40 19.59 10.02
CA ALA A 703 10.62 20.27 10.50
C ALA A 703 11.81 19.29 10.63
N ARG A 704 11.58 18.08 11.14
CA ARG A 704 12.60 17.02 11.20
C ARG A 704 13.10 16.64 9.80
N ARG A 705 12.22 16.57 8.81
CA ARG A 705 12.58 16.29 7.42
C ARG A 705 13.40 17.43 6.83
N ILE A 706 13.05 18.69 7.07
CA ILE A 706 13.82 19.87 6.65
C ILE A 706 15.24 19.80 7.25
N ALA A 707 15.35 19.57 8.55
CA ALA A 707 16.65 19.48 9.23
C ALA A 707 17.55 18.38 8.64
N LYS A 708 16.98 17.24 8.24
CA LYS A 708 17.73 16.16 7.57
C LYS A 708 18.16 16.54 6.16
N MET A 709 17.35 17.26 5.40
CA MET A 709 17.75 17.79 4.08
C MET A 709 18.87 18.82 4.21
N GLU A 710 18.78 19.74 5.16
CA GLU A 710 19.82 20.74 5.45
C GLU A 710 21.12 20.08 5.89
N ALA A 711 21.06 19.03 6.73
CA ALA A 711 22.22 18.27 7.15
C ALA A 711 22.90 17.54 5.96
N TRP A 712 22.12 16.99 5.03
CA TRP A 712 22.68 16.39 3.82
C TRP A 712 23.33 17.45 2.92
N LEU A 713 22.69 18.62 2.73
CA LEU A 713 23.24 19.73 1.95
C LEU A 713 24.53 20.32 2.54
N ALA A 714 24.75 20.19 3.85
CA ALA A 714 25.98 20.61 4.48
C ALA A 714 27.19 19.73 4.10
N ASN A 715 26.98 18.47 3.72
CA ASN A 715 27.99 17.53 3.25
C ASN A 715 27.39 16.57 2.20
N PRO A 716 27.15 17.04 0.97
CA PRO A 716 26.49 16.25 -0.06
C PRO A 716 27.31 15.04 -0.49
N GLN A 717 26.78 13.85 -0.29
CA GLN A 717 27.37 12.59 -0.74
C GLN A 717 26.30 11.69 -1.30
N VAL A 718 26.60 11.03 -2.42
CA VAL A 718 25.74 10.04 -3.06
C VAL A 718 26.47 8.71 -3.17
N LEU A 719 25.75 7.63 -2.94
CA LEU A 719 26.26 6.28 -3.09
C LEU A 719 26.53 5.97 -4.58
N SER A 720 27.46 5.03 -4.79
CA SER A 720 27.76 4.46 -6.10
C SER A 720 27.95 2.96 -5.96
N ALA A 721 27.64 2.22 -7.03
CA ALA A 721 28.00 0.81 -7.12
C ALA A 721 29.53 0.65 -7.09
N ASP A 722 30.00 -0.47 -6.57
CA ASP A 722 31.41 -0.84 -6.65
C ASP A 722 31.75 -1.34 -8.05
N ALA A 723 33.00 -1.19 -8.46
CA ALA A 723 33.48 -1.65 -9.78
C ALA A 723 33.29 -3.17 -10.01
N GLY A 724 33.27 -3.95 -8.93
CA GLY A 724 33.01 -5.39 -8.95
C GLY A 724 31.57 -5.82 -8.73
N ALA A 725 30.59 -4.90 -8.74
CA ALA A 725 29.18 -5.23 -8.54
C ALA A 725 28.67 -6.21 -9.61
N GLU A 726 27.93 -7.23 -9.17
CA GLU A 726 27.37 -8.24 -10.04
C GLU A 726 25.86 -8.00 -10.23
N TYR A 727 25.39 -8.19 -11.47
CA TYR A 727 23.99 -8.01 -11.87
C TYR A 727 23.47 -9.27 -12.54
N SER A 728 22.19 -9.58 -12.35
CA SER A 728 21.52 -10.70 -13.03
C SER A 728 21.60 -10.56 -14.56
N THR A 729 21.52 -9.33 -15.05
CA THR A 729 21.64 -8.99 -16.47
C THR A 729 22.04 -7.52 -16.62
N VAL A 730 22.80 -7.22 -17.66
CA VAL A 730 23.12 -5.84 -18.09
C VAL A 730 22.48 -5.60 -19.46
N ILE A 731 21.76 -4.52 -19.58
CA ILE A 731 21.11 -4.07 -20.84
C ILE A 731 21.74 -2.74 -21.23
N ASP A 732 22.66 -2.78 -22.20
CA ASP A 732 23.24 -1.57 -22.78
C ASP A 732 22.29 -1.00 -23.82
N ILE A 733 22.03 0.32 -23.75
CA ILE A 733 21.22 1.10 -24.67
C ILE A 733 22.03 2.30 -25.14
N ASN A 734 22.33 2.32 -26.42
CA ASN A 734 22.98 3.48 -27.05
C ASN A 734 21.92 4.46 -27.54
N MET A 735 21.85 5.65 -26.96
CA MET A 735 20.90 6.69 -27.32
C MET A 735 21.11 7.24 -28.74
N ASP A 736 22.32 7.12 -29.30
CA ASP A 736 22.59 7.53 -30.69
C ASP A 736 21.81 6.67 -31.70
N ASP A 737 21.36 5.47 -31.31
CA ASP A 737 20.60 4.56 -32.16
C ASP A 737 19.08 4.81 -32.09
N ILE A 738 18.60 5.67 -31.18
CA ILE A 738 17.18 6.00 -31.01
C ILE A 738 16.86 7.25 -31.85
N ASN A 739 16.37 7.04 -33.06
CA ASN A 739 16.17 8.11 -34.06
C ASN A 739 14.70 8.45 -34.35
N GLU A 740 13.78 7.77 -33.68
CA GLU A 740 12.35 8.01 -33.76
C GLU A 740 11.66 7.67 -32.43
N PRO A 741 10.47 8.22 -32.15
CA PRO A 741 9.72 7.92 -30.93
C PRO A 741 9.43 6.43 -30.75
N ILE A 742 9.48 6.00 -29.50
CA ILE A 742 9.09 4.66 -29.06
C ILE A 742 7.83 4.78 -28.22
N LEU A 743 6.79 4.05 -28.58
CA LEU A 743 5.51 4.06 -27.89
C LEU A 743 5.06 2.62 -27.55
N CYS A 744 4.18 2.46 -26.56
CA CYS A 744 3.63 1.16 -26.24
C CYS A 744 2.27 0.96 -26.93
N ALA A 745 2.14 -0.15 -27.66
CA ALA A 745 0.94 -0.48 -28.41
C ALA A 745 -0.24 -0.84 -27.50
N PRO A 746 -1.48 -0.80 -27.99
CA PRO A 746 -2.67 -1.04 -27.20
C PRO A 746 -2.68 -2.33 -26.42
N ASN A 747 -3.14 -2.18 -25.17
CA ASN A 747 -3.49 -3.19 -24.18
C ASN A 747 -2.31 -3.89 -23.49
N ASP A 748 -1.07 -3.45 -23.74
CA ASP A 748 0.10 -3.94 -22.99
C ASP A 748 1.18 -2.84 -22.85
N PRO A 749 1.57 -2.43 -21.62
CA PRO A 749 2.62 -1.43 -21.42
C PRO A 749 4.03 -1.95 -21.76
N ASP A 750 4.18 -3.26 -22.01
CA ASP A 750 5.44 -3.87 -22.47
C ASP A 750 5.56 -3.93 -24.00
N ASP A 751 4.47 -3.77 -24.76
CA ASP A 751 4.48 -3.85 -26.22
C ASP A 751 5.07 -2.58 -26.87
N ALA A 752 6.36 -2.36 -26.63
CA ALA A 752 7.10 -1.20 -27.13
C ALA A 752 7.40 -1.34 -28.62
N ARG A 753 7.04 -0.32 -29.39
CA ARG A 753 7.17 -0.25 -30.85
C ARG A 753 7.68 1.10 -31.32
N LEU A 754 8.37 1.09 -32.46
CA LEU A 754 8.78 2.30 -33.16
C LEU A 754 7.57 3.02 -33.78
N LEU A 755 7.54 4.36 -33.75
CA LEU A 755 6.47 5.15 -34.34
C LEU A 755 6.21 4.80 -35.81
N SER A 756 7.26 4.56 -36.59
CA SER A 756 7.17 4.17 -38.01
C SER A 756 6.33 2.92 -38.26
N THR A 757 6.26 2.01 -37.29
CA THR A 757 5.52 0.74 -37.42
C THR A 757 4.02 0.89 -37.20
N VAL A 758 3.57 1.98 -36.59
CA VAL A 758 2.17 2.23 -36.22
C VAL A 758 1.60 3.54 -36.80
N ALA A 759 2.40 4.31 -37.52
CA ALA A 759 2.00 5.56 -38.11
C ALA A 759 0.74 5.46 -38.99
N GLY A 760 -0.05 6.53 -39.02
CA GLY A 760 -1.28 6.65 -39.82
C GLY A 760 -2.54 6.12 -39.13
N GLN A 761 -2.45 5.47 -37.96
CA GLN A 761 -3.63 5.03 -37.21
C GLN A 761 -4.42 6.23 -36.72
N LYS A 762 -5.74 6.20 -36.92
CA LYS A 762 -6.66 7.26 -36.46
C LYS A 762 -6.69 7.33 -34.96
N ILE A 763 -6.66 8.53 -34.40
CA ILE A 763 -6.78 8.81 -32.98
C ILE A 763 -8.09 9.59 -32.73
N ASP A 764 -8.92 9.11 -31.82
CA ASP A 764 -10.18 9.72 -31.44
C ASP A 764 -10.03 10.61 -30.21
N GLU A 765 -9.21 10.17 -29.25
CA GLU A 765 -8.99 10.89 -27.97
C GLU A 765 -7.51 10.92 -27.58
N VAL A 766 -7.14 11.96 -26.85
CA VAL A 766 -5.78 12.11 -26.30
C VAL A 766 -5.88 12.48 -24.83
N PHE A 767 -5.04 11.86 -24.00
CA PHE A 767 -4.91 12.18 -22.59
C PHE A 767 -3.48 12.54 -22.23
N ILE A 768 -3.27 13.74 -21.68
CA ILE A 768 -2.01 14.19 -21.09
C ILE A 768 -2.21 14.40 -19.61
N GLY A 769 -1.55 13.58 -18.81
CA GLY A 769 -1.61 13.55 -17.35
C GLY A 769 -1.16 12.19 -16.85
N SER A 770 -0.62 12.11 -15.70
CA SER A 770 -0.27 10.91 -14.89
C SER A 770 0.86 11.27 -13.93
N CYS A 771 1.26 10.32 -13.06
CA CYS A 771 2.45 10.46 -12.22
C CYS A 771 3.75 10.66 -13.03
N MET A 772 3.82 10.12 -14.24
CA MET A 772 4.96 10.28 -15.15
C MET A 772 5.00 11.66 -15.87
N THR A 773 4.07 12.57 -15.57
CA THR A 773 4.07 13.91 -16.15
C THR A 773 4.45 14.96 -15.11
N ASN A 774 5.15 15.99 -15.57
CA ASN A 774 5.48 17.18 -14.79
C ASN A 774 5.10 18.42 -15.58
N ILE A 775 5.27 19.60 -15.01
CA ILE A 775 4.90 20.87 -15.64
C ILE A 775 5.52 21.05 -17.04
N GLY A 776 6.71 20.53 -17.26
CA GLY A 776 7.42 20.63 -18.55
C GLY A 776 6.65 19.97 -19.71
N HIS A 777 6.02 18.82 -19.46
CA HIS A 777 5.21 18.11 -20.44
C HIS A 777 3.97 18.91 -20.85
N PHE A 778 3.33 19.59 -19.91
CA PHE A 778 2.20 20.47 -20.21
C PHE A 778 2.64 21.70 -20.97
N ARG A 779 3.78 22.32 -20.60
CA ARG A 779 4.36 23.43 -21.36
C ARG A 779 4.71 23.04 -22.80
N ALA A 780 5.32 21.86 -23.00
CA ALA A 780 5.65 21.33 -24.33
C ALA A 780 4.39 21.17 -25.19
N ALA A 781 3.38 20.48 -24.64
CA ALA A 781 2.08 20.34 -25.32
C ALA A 781 1.44 21.71 -25.59
N GLY A 782 1.43 22.63 -24.64
CA GLY A 782 0.87 23.96 -24.77
C GLY A 782 1.57 24.79 -25.86
N LYS A 783 2.90 24.68 -25.98
CA LYS A 783 3.66 25.36 -27.04
C LYS A 783 3.30 24.86 -28.45
N LEU A 784 3.14 23.55 -28.62
CA LEU A 784 2.69 22.95 -29.87
C LEU A 784 1.26 23.38 -30.21
N LEU A 785 0.35 23.26 -29.24
CA LEU A 785 -1.06 23.64 -29.38
C LEU A 785 -1.26 25.14 -29.63
N SER A 786 -0.37 26.01 -29.13
CA SER A 786 -0.48 27.48 -29.30
C SER A 786 -0.43 27.95 -30.76
N LYS A 787 0.11 27.11 -31.64
CA LYS A 787 0.24 27.37 -33.08
C LYS A 787 -0.91 26.79 -33.89
N TYR A 788 -1.78 26.01 -33.26
CA TYR A 788 -2.94 25.42 -33.92
C TYR A 788 -4.12 26.40 -33.91
N GLU A 789 -4.75 26.56 -35.05
CA GLU A 789 -5.92 27.43 -35.23
C GLU A 789 -7.18 26.56 -35.38
N GLY A 790 -8.19 26.82 -34.55
CA GLY A 790 -9.47 26.13 -34.57
C GLY A 790 -9.62 25.06 -33.46
N GLN A 791 -10.62 24.20 -33.61
CA GLN A 791 -10.91 23.08 -32.68
C GLN A 791 -10.14 21.84 -33.12
N LEU A 792 -9.55 21.13 -32.15
CA LEU A 792 -8.84 19.90 -32.42
C LEU A 792 -9.78 18.83 -33.03
N PRO A 793 -9.27 18.00 -33.96
CA PRO A 793 -10.01 16.88 -34.52
C PRO A 793 -10.25 15.73 -33.49
N THR A 794 -9.51 15.75 -32.40
CA THR A 794 -9.61 14.77 -31.30
C THR A 794 -10.17 15.42 -30.03
N ARG A 795 -10.67 14.60 -29.11
CA ARG A 795 -10.94 15.05 -27.75
C ARG A 795 -9.66 15.02 -26.92
N LEU A 796 -9.17 16.18 -26.51
CA LEU A 796 -7.97 16.30 -25.67
C LEU A 796 -8.37 16.50 -24.21
N TRP A 797 -7.82 15.65 -23.32
CA TRP A 797 -7.94 15.73 -21.87
C TRP A 797 -6.59 16.10 -21.26
N LEU A 798 -6.61 17.05 -20.31
CA LEU A 798 -5.42 17.51 -19.59
C LEU A 798 -5.68 17.43 -18.09
N ALA A 799 -4.84 16.71 -17.36
CA ALA A 799 -4.90 16.62 -15.90
C ALA A 799 -3.50 16.86 -15.31
N PRO A 800 -3.20 18.08 -14.82
CA PRO A 800 -1.90 18.40 -14.21
C PRO A 800 -1.60 17.49 -13.02
N PRO A 801 -0.32 17.23 -12.70
CA PRO A 801 0.04 16.34 -11.61
C PRO A 801 -0.30 16.92 -10.23
N THR A 802 -0.15 18.25 -10.05
CA THR A 802 -0.50 18.91 -8.79
C THR A 802 -1.23 20.23 -9.02
N ARG A 803 -1.89 20.71 -7.97
CA ARG A 803 -2.50 22.03 -7.92
C ARG A 803 -1.46 23.17 -8.06
N MET A 804 -0.22 22.91 -7.68
CA MET A 804 0.88 23.85 -7.85
C MET A 804 1.21 24.01 -9.34
N ASP A 805 1.33 22.88 -10.07
CA ASP A 805 1.54 22.89 -11.53
C ASP A 805 0.38 23.56 -12.26
N GLU A 806 -0.86 23.28 -11.85
CA GLU A 806 -2.06 23.92 -12.39
C GLU A 806 -2.00 25.46 -12.26
N LYS A 807 -1.75 25.96 -11.05
CA LYS A 807 -1.63 27.39 -10.77
C LYS A 807 -0.53 28.04 -11.62
N GLN A 808 0.62 27.38 -11.73
CA GLN A 808 1.73 27.87 -12.51
C GLN A 808 1.40 27.92 -14.01
N LEU A 809 0.79 26.87 -14.56
CA LEU A 809 0.34 26.83 -15.97
C LEU A 809 -0.73 27.89 -16.27
N ILE A 810 -1.62 28.18 -15.32
CA ILE A 810 -2.58 29.28 -15.42
C ILE A 810 -1.85 30.62 -15.49
N SER A 811 -0.90 30.87 -14.61
CA SER A 811 -0.13 32.10 -14.55
C SER A 811 0.73 32.33 -15.79
N GLU A 812 1.23 31.27 -16.41
CA GLU A 812 1.98 31.25 -17.66
C GLU A 812 1.09 31.37 -18.91
N GLY A 813 -0.25 31.36 -18.76
CA GLY A 813 -1.21 31.53 -19.85
C GLY A 813 -1.56 30.25 -20.63
N TYR A 814 -1.02 29.10 -20.29
CA TYR A 814 -1.28 27.84 -21.01
C TYR A 814 -2.74 27.41 -20.97
N TYR A 815 -3.46 27.67 -19.88
CA TYR A 815 -4.88 27.35 -19.78
C TYR A 815 -5.73 28.12 -20.80
N SER A 816 -5.32 29.33 -21.17
CA SER A 816 -5.94 30.07 -22.28
C SER A 816 -5.70 29.37 -23.63
N THR A 817 -4.49 28.86 -23.85
CA THR A 817 -4.16 28.06 -25.03
C THR A 817 -5.00 26.80 -25.13
N TYR A 818 -5.11 26.06 -24.04
CA TYR A 818 -5.91 24.82 -23.98
C TYR A 818 -7.39 25.09 -24.25
N GLY A 819 -7.94 26.14 -23.66
CA GLY A 819 -9.33 26.54 -23.90
C GLY A 819 -9.61 26.92 -25.37
N LYS A 820 -8.65 27.60 -26.03
CA LYS A 820 -8.79 28.00 -27.46
C LYS A 820 -8.93 26.81 -28.41
N VAL A 821 -8.20 25.69 -28.11
CA VAL A 821 -8.24 24.50 -28.97
C VAL A 821 -9.33 23.51 -28.54
N GLY A 822 -10.14 23.84 -27.52
CA GLY A 822 -11.23 22.99 -27.03
C GLY A 822 -10.77 21.82 -26.16
N ALA A 823 -9.58 21.91 -25.56
CA ALA A 823 -9.12 20.90 -24.62
C ALA A 823 -9.93 20.94 -23.31
N ARG A 824 -10.18 19.78 -22.75
CA ARG A 824 -10.81 19.62 -21.44
C ARG A 824 -9.75 19.54 -20.36
N THR A 825 -9.75 20.49 -19.46
CA THR A 825 -8.88 20.48 -18.28
C THR A 825 -9.61 19.86 -17.11
N GLU A 826 -8.93 18.96 -16.38
CA GLU A 826 -9.46 18.25 -15.24
C GLU A 826 -8.72 18.63 -13.96
N MET A 827 -9.34 18.34 -12.80
CA MET A 827 -8.71 18.50 -11.51
C MET A 827 -7.41 17.69 -11.43
N PRO A 828 -6.35 18.23 -10.82
CA PRO A 828 -5.09 17.51 -10.62
C PRO A 828 -5.29 16.17 -9.91
N GLY A 829 -4.72 15.11 -10.48
CA GLY A 829 -4.84 13.76 -9.90
C GLY A 829 -4.79 12.63 -10.92
N CYS A 830 -5.08 11.43 -10.44
CA CYS A 830 -4.97 10.17 -11.19
C CYS A 830 -6.32 9.64 -11.73
N SER A 831 -7.42 10.37 -11.58
CA SER A 831 -8.77 9.85 -11.86
C SER A 831 -8.93 9.27 -13.27
N LEU A 832 -8.51 10.01 -14.31
CA LEU A 832 -8.58 9.53 -15.70
C LEU A 832 -7.51 8.46 -15.99
N CYS A 833 -6.28 8.64 -15.52
CA CYS A 833 -5.20 7.65 -15.69
C CYS A 833 -5.56 6.28 -15.10
N MET A 834 -6.25 6.26 -13.98
CA MET A 834 -6.74 5.05 -13.33
C MET A 834 -8.04 4.52 -13.96
N GLY A 835 -8.78 5.35 -14.69
CA GLY A 835 -10.09 5.00 -15.25
C GLY A 835 -11.17 4.73 -14.19
N ASN A 836 -11.04 5.34 -13.01
CA ASN A 836 -11.95 5.12 -11.88
C ASN A 836 -13.26 5.92 -12.02
N GLN A 837 -13.14 7.22 -12.31
CA GLN A 837 -14.28 8.15 -12.27
C GLN A 837 -14.44 8.93 -13.57
N ALA A 838 -13.34 9.27 -14.26
CA ALA A 838 -13.33 9.84 -15.59
C ALA A 838 -12.82 8.81 -16.60
N ARG A 839 -13.48 8.70 -17.75
CA ARG A 839 -13.17 7.67 -18.76
C ARG A 839 -13.29 8.25 -20.15
N ILE A 840 -12.44 7.75 -21.08
CA ILE A 840 -12.58 8.00 -22.51
C ILE A 840 -13.78 7.23 -23.08
N ALA A 841 -14.19 7.56 -24.30
CA ALA A 841 -15.33 6.89 -24.93
C ALA A 841 -15.06 5.40 -25.16
N ASP A 842 -16.12 4.60 -25.08
CA ASP A 842 -16.05 3.16 -25.32
C ASP A 842 -15.58 2.90 -26.76
N LYS A 843 -14.70 1.90 -26.91
CA LYS A 843 -14.13 1.47 -28.20
C LYS A 843 -13.34 2.55 -28.98
N SER A 844 -13.02 3.68 -28.34
CA SER A 844 -12.17 4.72 -28.96
C SER A 844 -10.71 4.26 -29.04
N THR A 845 -9.98 4.84 -30.00
CA THR A 845 -8.53 4.72 -30.06
C THR A 845 -7.91 5.99 -29.47
N ALA A 846 -7.04 5.84 -28.50
CA ALA A 846 -6.45 6.97 -27.80
C ALA A 846 -4.94 6.89 -27.70
N VAL A 847 -4.31 8.05 -27.56
CA VAL A 847 -2.91 8.18 -27.14
C VAL A 847 -2.89 8.81 -25.75
N SER A 848 -2.06 8.28 -24.86
CA SER A 848 -2.04 8.68 -23.47
C SER A 848 -0.63 8.76 -22.91
N THR A 849 -0.40 9.72 -22.04
CA THR A 849 0.80 9.78 -21.18
C THR A 849 0.64 9.00 -19.88
N SER A 850 -0.45 8.25 -19.72
CA SER A 850 -0.65 7.39 -18.56
C SER A 850 0.43 6.30 -18.47
N THR A 851 0.48 5.64 -17.32
CA THR A 851 1.46 4.58 -17.07
C THR A 851 1.03 3.23 -17.63
N ARG A 852 -0.29 3.00 -17.73
CA ARG A 852 -0.90 1.70 -18.07
C ARG A 852 -1.97 1.84 -19.14
N ASN A 853 -2.02 0.85 -20.02
CA ASN A 853 -3.03 0.73 -21.08
C ASN A 853 -3.71 -0.65 -21.09
N PHE A 854 -3.82 -1.31 -19.95
CA PHE A 854 -4.51 -2.59 -19.84
C PHE A 854 -5.93 -2.53 -20.41
N PRO A 855 -6.48 -3.67 -20.90
CA PRO A 855 -7.82 -3.72 -21.47
C PRO A 855 -8.88 -3.09 -20.55
N ASN A 856 -9.77 -2.31 -21.12
CA ASN A 856 -10.89 -1.64 -20.43
C ASN A 856 -10.50 -0.61 -19.35
N ARG A 857 -9.23 -0.30 -19.16
CA ARG A 857 -8.78 0.60 -18.08
C ARG A 857 -9.26 2.05 -18.28
N LEU A 858 -8.95 2.68 -19.40
CA LEU A 858 -9.33 4.06 -19.66
C LEU A 858 -10.75 4.20 -20.27
N GLY A 859 -11.22 3.17 -20.98
CA GLY A 859 -12.55 3.08 -21.60
C GLY A 859 -12.88 1.64 -21.95
N LYS A 860 -14.16 1.26 -21.98
CA LYS A 860 -14.58 -0.10 -22.33
C LYS A 860 -14.26 -0.41 -23.80
N GLY A 861 -13.44 -1.45 -24.03
CA GLY A 861 -13.01 -1.84 -25.36
C GLY A 861 -12.15 -0.80 -26.09
N ALA A 862 -11.60 0.18 -25.35
CA ALA A 862 -10.73 1.20 -25.94
C ALA A 862 -9.34 0.63 -26.24
N ASN A 863 -8.73 1.12 -27.35
CA ASN A 863 -7.36 0.86 -27.74
C ASN A 863 -6.50 2.05 -27.34
N VAL A 864 -5.55 1.86 -26.40
CA VAL A 864 -4.78 2.97 -25.84
C VAL A 864 -3.29 2.76 -26.10
N PHE A 865 -2.68 3.71 -26.83
CA PHE A 865 -1.23 3.81 -26.97
C PHE A 865 -0.65 4.63 -25.81
N LEU A 866 0.52 4.23 -25.31
CA LEU A 866 1.28 5.05 -24.36
C LEU A 866 2.41 5.75 -25.09
N ALA A 867 2.48 7.08 -24.95
CA ALA A 867 3.47 7.91 -25.66
C ALA A 867 3.91 9.13 -24.83
N SER A 868 4.89 9.88 -25.35
CA SER A 868 5.30 11.16 -24.77
C SER A 868 4.19 12.21 -24.88
N ALA A 869 4.28 13.27 -24.08
CA ALA A 869 3.34 14.38 -24.13
C ALA A 869 3.45 15.14 -25.46
N GLU A 870 4.66 15.22 -26.00
CA GLU A 870 4.94 15.84 -27.30
C GLU A 870 4.25 15.07 -28.42
N LEU A 871 4.46 13.75 -28.50
CA LEU A 871 3.79 12.92 -29.51
C LEU A 871 2.27 12.93 -29.30
N SER A 872 1.81 12.90 -28.06
CA SER A 872 0.38 13.00 -27.74
C SER A 872 -0.23 14.32 -28.24
N ALA A 873 0.47 15.45 -28.06
CA ALA A 873 0.01 16.75 -28.56
C ALA A 873 -0.04 16.80 -30.12
N VAL A 874 0.96 16.20 -30.79
CA VAL A 874 0.95 16.09 -32.26
C VAL A 874 -0.21 15.20 -32.71
N CYS A 875 -0.47 14.06 -32.03
CA CYS A 875 -1.63 13.22 -32.33
C CYS A 875 -2.97 13.95 -32.14
N ALA A 876 -3.04 14.84 -31.15
CA ALA A 876 -4.24 15.67 -30.94
C ALA A 876 -4.48 16.64 -32.10
N ILE A 877 -3.42 17.21 -32.65
CA ILE A 877 -3.45 18.13 -33.80
C ILE A 877 -3.79 17.38 -35.10
N GLU A 878 -3.12 16.27 -35.37
CA GLU A 878 -3.23 15.52 -36.62
C GLU A 878 -4.45 14.57 -36.69
N GLY A 879 -5.05 14.21 -35.56
CA GLY A 879 -6.11 13.21 -35.48
C GLY A 879 -5.67 11.77 -35.81
N LYS A 880 -4.38 11.53 -35.87
CA LYS A 880 -3.73 10.26 -36.23
C LYS A 880 -2.36 10.16 -35.55
N LEU A 881 -1.79 8.96 -35.51
CA LEU A 881 -0.35 8.80 -35.25
C LEU A 881 0.42 9.35 -36.44
N PRO A 882 1.29 10.38 -36.27
CA PRO A 882 2.01 11.00 -37.38
C PRO A 882 3.08 10.05 -37.95
N SER A 883 3.55 10.33 -39.17
CA SER A 883 4.81 9.76 -39.61
C SER A 883 5.99 10.37 -38.81
N VAL A 884 7.12 9.67 -38.79
CA VAL A 884 8.33 10.16 -38.10
C VAL A 884 8.71 11.56 -38.60
N LYS A 885 8.63 11.79 -39.92
CA LYS A 885 8.93 13.11 -40.52
C LYS A 885 7.98 14.20 -40.02
N GLU A 886 6.67 13.91 -39.99
CA GLU A 886 5.67 14.87 -39.48
C GLU A 886 5.97 15.20 -38.03
N TYR A 887 6.19 14.17 -37.19
CA TYR A 887 6.49 14.36 -35.76
C TYR A 887 7.76 15.21 -35.54
N LEU A 888 8.88 14.88 -36.19
CA LEU A 888 10.14 15.61 -36.02
C LEU A 888 10.01 17.11 -36.42
N ALA A 889 9.17 17.43 -37.40
CA ALA A 889 8.90 18.82 -37.74
C ALA A 889 8.16 19.61 -36.66
N TYR A 890 7.34 18.95 -35.84
CA TYR A 890 6.75 19.54 -34.64
C TYR A 890 7.76 19.61 -33.48
N ALA A 891 8.51 18.53 -33.23
CA ALA A 891 9.49 18.45 -32.15
C ALA A 891 10.61 19.50 -32.30
N ASP A 892 11.07 19.78 -33.53
CA ASP A 892 12.08 20.80 -33.81
C ASP A 892 11.68 22.19 -33.27
N GLN A 893 10.37 22.47 -33.21
CA GLN A 893 9.86 23.73 -32.68
C GLN A 893 10.07 23.90 -31.16
N LEU A 894 10.29 22.83 -30.43
CA LEU A 894 10.54 22.85 -28.98
C LEU A 894 12.03 22.97 -28.65
N GLN A 895 12.92 22.59 -29.56
CA GLN A 895 14.36 22.43 -29.34
C GLN A 895 15.04 23.70 -28.80
N SER A 896 14.74 24.85 -29.40
CA SER A 896 15.34 26.15 -29.03
C SER A 896 14.92 26.63 -27.62
N THR A 897 13.82 26.11 -27.07
CA THR A 897 13.26 26.50 -25.77
C THR A 897 13.20 25.34 -24.79
N ALA A 898 13.85 24.20 -25.07
CA ALA A 898 13.78 22.99 -24.29
C ALA A 898 14.14 23.21 -22.81
N LYS A 899 15.23 23.94 -22.54
CA LYS A 899 15.69 24.23 -21.18
C LYS A 899 14.62 24.92 -20.34
N ASP A 900 13.95 25.94 -20.88
CA ASP A 900 12.90 26.67 -20.16
C ASP A 900 11.59 25.86 -20.11
N THR A 901 11.29 25.11 -21.17
CA THR A 901 10.09 24.28 -21.24
C THR A 901 10.07 23.22 -20.15
N PHE A 902 11.17 22.46 -20.01
CA PHE A 902 11.27 21.33 -19.11
C PHE A 902 11.81 21.67 -17.71
N ARG A 903 12.01 22.96 -17.41
CA ARG A 903 12.38 23.39 -16.08
C ARG A 903 11.27 23.08 -15.08
N TYR A 904 11.57 22.31 -14.07
CA TYR A 904 10.61 22.03 -12.99
C TYR A 904 10.39 23.25 -12.07
N MET A 905 9.42 23.15 -11.17
CA MET A 905 9.12 24.22 -10.22
C MET A 905 10.19 24.32 -9.15
N ASN A 906 10.98 25.39 -9.17
CA ASN A 906 11.97 25.73 -8.13
C ASN A 906 11.34 26.66 -7.10
N PHE A 907 10.84 26.11 -6.00
CA PHE A 907 10.10 26.86 -4.97
C PHE A 907 10.95 27.93 -4.28
N ASN A 908 12.26 27.74 -4.18
CA ASN A 908 13.19 28.75 -3.64
C ASN A 908 13.34 30.00 -4.55
N GLU A 909 12.90 29.95 -5.77
CA GLU A 909 12.85 31.08 -6.71
C GLU A 909 11.43 31.67 -6.82
N MET A 910 10.43 31.06 -6.21
CA MET A 910 9.03 31.48 -6.25
C MET A 910 8.68 32.30 -5.00
N LYS A 911 8.50 33.61 -5.20
CA LYS A 911 8.31 34.59 -4.13
C LYS A 911 7.23 34.17 -3.11
N ASP A 912 6.08 33.70 -3.58
CA ASP A 912 4.95 33.36 -2.73
C ASP A 912 5.29 32.23 -1.74
N TYR A 913 6.05 31.24 -2.20
CA TYR A 913 6.51 30.13 -1.35
C TYR A 913 7.60 30.57 -0.40
N VAL A 914 8.55 31.39 -0.87
CA VAL A 914 9.64 31.94 -0.04
C VAL A 914 9.07 32.83 1.07
N ASP A 915 8.12 33.72 0.74
CA ASP A 915 7.53 34.63 1.72
C ASP A 915 6.69 33.89 2.77
N ALA A 916 5.86 32.93 2.33
CA ALA A 916 5.08 32.10 3.26
C ALA A 916 5.95 31.22 4.17
N GLY A 917 7.09 30.74 3.65
CA GLY A 917 8.03 29.93 4.42
C GLY A 917 8.87 30.69 5.45
N LYS A 918 8.90 32.05 5.40
CA LYS A 918 9.65 32.88 6.37
C LYS A 918 9.09 32.80 7.79
N ASP A 919 7.78 32.67 7.89
CA ASP A 919 7.06 32.62 9.16
C ASP A 919 6.88 31.18 9.68
N ALA A 920 7.36 30.20 8.94
CA ALA A 920 7.37 28.82 9.40
C ALA A 920 8.37 28.68 10.55
N ASP A 921 7.85 28.68 11.77
CA ASP A 921 8.66 28.46 12.97
C ASP A 921 9.14 27.00 12.99
N LEU A 922 10.37 26.79 12.54
CA LEU A 922 11.01 25.48 12.50
C LEU A 922 11.47 25.00 13.87
N GLY A 923 11.22 25.80 14.93
CA GLY A 923 11.59 25.53 16.31
C GLY A 923 12.54 24.36 16.48
N THR A 924 13.81 24.64 16.66
CA THR A 924 14.79 23.67 17.17
C THR A 924 14.47 23.25 18.61
N ASP A 925 13.47 23.89 19.19
CA ASP A 925 12.94 23.65 20.50
C ASP A 925 11.76 22.67 20.42
N PHE A 926 12.08 21.40 20.69
CA PHE A 926 11.06 20.35 20.75
C PHE A 926 9.98 20.63 21.81
N ASP A 927 10.31 21.32 22.87
CA ASP A 927 9.37 21.70 23.96
C ASP A 927 8.39 22.77 23.45
N GLY A 928 8.85 23.78 22.73
CA GLY A 928 7.99 24.78 22.10
C GLY A 928 7.07 24.21 21.01
N ILE A 929 7.51 23.19 20.27
CA ILE A 929 6.65 22.46 19.32
C ILE A 929 5.53 21.71 20.05
N ILE A 930 5.86 21.04 21.16
CA ILE A 930 4.88 20.33 21.99
C ILE A 930 3.85 21.31 22.57
N GLU A 931 4.28 22.47 23.03
CA GLU A 931 3.37 23.49 23.56
C GLU A 931 2.44 24.06 22.47
N ARG A 932 2.96 24.37 21.28
CA ARG A 932 2.14 24.84 20.14
C ARG A 932 1.12 23.82 19.68
N GLU A 933 1.51 22.57 19.53
CA GLU A 933 0.59 21.49 19.15
C GLU A 933 -0.46 21.23 20.25
N SER A 934 -0.07 21.30 21.50
CA SER A 934 -1.01 21.23 22.61
C SER A 934 -1.99 22.41 22.63
N ALA A 935 -1.54 23.60 22.24
CA ALA A 935 -2.40 24.79 22.13
C ALA A 935 -3.36 24.69 20.95
N LYS A 936 -2.91 24.18 19.78
CA LYS A 936 -3.78 23.91 18.62
C LYS A 936 -4.87 22.87 18.95
N LEU A 937 -4.51 21.78 19.61
CA LEU A 937 -5.46 20.76 20.06
C LEU A 937 -6.49 21.31 21.06
N LYS A 938 -6.06 22.19 21.97
CA LYS A 938 -6.97 22.89 22.91
C LYS A 938 -7.89 23.88 22.20
N ALA A 939 -7.44 24.53 21.14
CA ALA A 939 -8.26 25.44 20.33
C ALA A 939 -9.29 24.71 19.49
N GLN A 940 -8.96 23.52 18.97
CA GLN A 940 -9.88 22.66 18.22
C GLN A 940 -10.91 21.93 19.11
N ALA A 941 -10.62 21.78 20.39
CA ALA A 941 -11.52 21.18 21.38
C ALA A 941 -12.55 22.16 21.97
N LYS A 942 -12.44 23.46 21.67
CA LYS A 942 -13.45 24.51 21.95
C LYS A 942 -14.34 24.72 20.75
#